data_4d1563d0e86cc43f451a2751781104a0
#
_entry.id   4d1563d0e86cc43f451a2751781104a0
#
_cell.length_a   1.000
_cell.length_b   1.000
_cell.length_c   1.000
_cell.angle_alpha   90.00
_cell.angle_beta   90.00
_cell.angle_gamma   90.00
#
_symmetry.space_group_name_H-M   'P 1'
#
loop_
_entity.id
_entity.type
_entity.pdbx_description
1 polymer ?
#
loop_
_entity_poly.entity_id
_entity_poly.type
_entity_poly.pdbx_seq_one_letter_code
_entity_poly.pdbx_strand_id
1 'polypeptide(L)'
;MKNRRTNQMRKNLRITGLIAQHMANLGAEVSYHKFHPILSKFHPLHFLGGPDPGIIQENCSCSSIGINAVGIIRAPQGDGKEAIVLVTPYNSVNMSHGEALSLGIASSVFSLVTRVTWLAKDIIWLAADSQHGEYASVADWLRDYHTPLFGGLAKLNAEMCHESSYLYDLKKSPATGAEVSDEFRRAGTMAAALVIKVADRNEEIERDTLSIYAEASNGQMPNLDLVNIVNYLAVHGQGFSVKVEKLWSLLDSKWLKVLGKTFESLGKVAGSFNPQWKFGIPVADYVDGTATLASSLYRQALGVPTGPHGPFRDYQIDAITLEISPKVSSIKKGRQNEFLLRGGRMVEGVIRSVNNLLEKFHQSFFLYLLTSPSKFVSVGVYMIAFALLVAPLPMVAAYLYSDAHKHDFSSEKDKKDELTSSPASVDDPAITFKSWKWLPAAKTVLVVHLWSVIVTLLPYFIGQIPNCTPKNNLLMWVLLSAFSLLALRTILGSSFSVISISQLQKKEWALLKSVTISAAFIGLCLMSVINFATAEIGALLIVPMCLMATPLRFDVKARSLRSITRTACNLVLAFVGFPPTAYLLLKDLFGGFGSVNVGDFWNWAESLWVWNSATYLYVCMVHLPCWVLCVYILLHHC
;
A
#
# COMPACT_ATOMS: atom_id res chain seq x y z
N MET A 1 -0.03 17.94 -36.02
CA MET A 1 -0.05 17.00 -34.86
C MET A 1 -0.06 15.53 -35.30
N LYS A 2 -0.87 15.12 -36.28
CA LYS A 2 -0.99 13.74 -36.78
C LYS A 2 0.35 13.12 -37.22
N ASN A 3 1.18 13.86 -38.01
CA ASN A 3 2.48 13.37 -38.49
C ASN A 3 3.56 13.18 -37.36
N ARG A 4 3.52 13.95 -36.28
CA ARG A 4 4.43 13.73 -35.15
C ARG A 4 4.05 12.47 -34.36
N ARG A 5 2.76 12.21 -34.17
CA ARG A 5 2.26 11.00 -33.48
C ARG A 5 2.59 9.74 -34.28
N THR A 6 2.40 9.73 -35.59
CA THR A 6 2.74 8.57 -36.45
C THR A 6 4.23 8.28 -36.48
N ASN A 7 5.10 9.29 -36.46
CA ASN A 7 6.55 9.09 -36.41
C ASN A 7 7.01 8.56 -35.03
N GLN A 8 6.35 8.96 -33.94
CA GLN A 8 6.65 8.50 -32.60
C GLN A 8 6.22 7.04 -32.39
N MET A 9 5.03 6.70 -32.88
CA MET A 9 4.53 5.33 -32.86
C MET A 9 5.41 4.37 -33.67
N ARG A 10 5.91 4.80 -34.85
CA ARG A 10 6.89 4.03 -35.65
C ARG A 10 8.21 3.82 -34.89
N LYS A 11 8.67 4.80 -34.12
CA LYS A 11 9.90 4.68 -33.31
C LYS A 11 9.71 3.66 -32.15
N ASN A 12 8.57 3.69 -31.47
CA ASN A 12 8.23 2.77 -30.39
C ASN A 12 8.19 1.32 -30.88
N LEU A 13 7.46 1.08 -31.96
CA LEU A 13 7.38 -0.22 -32.63
C LEU A 13 8.76 -0.75 -33.04
N ARG A 14 9.69 0.13 -33.38
CA ARG A 14 11.04 -0.26 -33.80
C ARG A 14 11.87 -0.81 -32.64
N ILE A 15 11.80 -0.20 -31.44
CA ILE A 15 12.55 -0.67 -30.26
C ILE A 15 11.99 -2.01 -29.77
N THR A 16 10.67 -2.11 -29.59
CA THR A 16 10.00 -3.36 -29.20
C THR A 16 10.28 -4.49 -30.21
N GLY A 17 10.26 -4.15 -31.53
CA GLY A 17 10.60 -5.09 -32.59
C GLY A 17 12.05 -5.59 -32.53
N LEU A 18 13.01 -4.71 -32.23
CA LEU A 18 14.42 -5.12 -32.05
C LEU A 18 14.61 -6.06 -30.85
N ILE A 19 13.93 -5.79 -29.73
CA ILE A 19 13.97 -6.64 -28.54
C ILE A 19 13.36 -8.01 -28.88
N ALA A 20 12.20 -8.05 -29.51
CA ALA A 20 11.52 -9.29 -29.92
C ALA A 20 12.37 -10.09 -30.92
N GLN A 21 12.97 -9.45 -31.91
CA GLN A 21 13.87 -10.11 -32.85
C GLN A 21 15.12 -10.68 -32.16
N HIS A 22 15.67 -9.96 -31.18
CA HIS A 22 16.80 -10.45 -30.39
C HIS A 22 16.42 -11.70 -29.59
N MET A 23 15.26 -11.71 -28.92
CA MET A 23 14.73 -12.88 -28.22
C MET A 23 14.55 -14.08 -29.16
N ALA A 24 13.98 -13.84 -30.36
CA ALA A 24 13.79 -14.88 -31.36
C ALA A 24 15.13 -15.45 -31.87
N ASN A 25 16.14 -14.59 -32.10
CA ASN A 25 17.49 -15.03 -32.49
C ASN A 25 18.18 -15.89 -31.43
N LEU A 26 17.78 -15.77 -30.17
CA LEU A 26 18.23 -16.63 -29.06
C LEU A 26 17.48 -17.96 -29.00
N GLY A 27 16.51 -18.19 -29.89
CA GLY A 27 15.72 -19.43 -29.95
C GLY A 27 14.49 -19.43 -29.05
N ALA A 28 14.05 -18.29 -28.54
CA ALA A 28 12.83 -18.20 -27.75
C ALA A 28 11.57 -18.18 -28.63
N GLU A 29 10.48 -18.70 -28.08
CA GLU A 29 9.14 -18.49 -28.62
C GLU A 29 8.71 -17.07 -28.31
N VAL A 30 8.58 -16.18 -29.32
CA VAL A 30 8.31 -14.77 -29.13
C VAL A 30 6.90 -14.41 -29.54
N SER A 31 6.24 -13.59 -28.71
CA SER A 31 4.93 -13.02 -28.97
C SER A 31 4.86 -11.55 -28.57
N TYR A 32 3.98 -10.80 -29.23
CA TYR A 32 3.64 -9.43 -28.84
C TYR A 32 2.37 -9.43 -27.98
N HIS A 33 2.44 -8.73 -26.87
CA HIS A 33 1.27 -8.46 -26.03
C HIS A 33 0.88 -6.98 -26.16
N LYS A 34 -0.32 -6.74 -26.65
CA LYS A 34 -0.90 -5.40 -26.82
C LYS A 34 -1.80 -5.11 -25.63
N PHE A 35 -1.65 -3.94 -25.05
CA PHE A 35 -2.49 -3.53 -23.93
C PHE A 35 -2.97 -2.10 -24.08
N HIS A 36 -4.14 -1.83 -23.50
CA HIS A 36 -4.70 -0.50 -23.38
C HIS A 36 -4.57 -0.03 -21.94
N PRO A 37 -3.85 1.06 -21.67
CA PRO A 37 -3.76 1.56 -20.31
C PRO A 37 -5.17 1.97 -19.83
N ILE A 38 -5.56 1.48 -18.67
CA ILE A 38 -6.82 1.87 -18.04
C ILE A 38 -6.70 3.33 -17.62
N LEU A 39 -7.47 4.20 -18.29
CA LEU A 39 -7.46 5.65 -18.04
C LEU A 39 -8.48 6.06 -16.96
N SER A 40 -9.38 5.15 -16.54
CA SER A 40 -10.42 5.46 -15.57
C SER A 40 -9.88 5.53 -14.17
N LYS A 41 -9.89 6.75 -13.66
CA LYS A 41 -9.52 7.06 -12.28
C LYS A 41 -10.78 7.01 -11.41
N PHE A 42 -10.70 6.35 -10.23
CA PHE A 42 -11.76 6.31 -9.23
C PHE A 42 -13.11 5.69 -9.67
N HIS A 43 -13.14 4.77 -10.63
CA HIS A 43 -14.40 4.13 -11.01
C HIS A 43 -14.91 3.19 -9.91
N PRO A 44 -16.18 3.35 -9.40
CA PRO A 44 -16.69 2.59 -8.24
C PRO A 44 -16.70 1.08 -8.43
N LEU A 45 -17.03 0.60 -9.64
CA LEU A 45 -17.08 -0.83 -9.96
C LEU A 45 -15.69 -1.49 -9.93
N HIS A 46 -14.61 -0.74 -10.04
CA HIS A 46 -13.26 -1.26 -9.95
C HIS A 46 -12.98 -1.88 -8.57
N PHE A 47 -13.52 -1.29 -7.50
CA PHE A 47 -13.42 -1.84 -6.13
C PHE A 47 -14.31 -3.07 -5.90
N LEU A 48 -15.43 -3.18 -6.59
CA LEU A 48 -16.42 -4.24 -6.38
C LEU A 48 -16.20 -5.43 -7.32
N GLY A 49 -15.74 -5.16 -8.54
CA GLY A 49 -15.63 -6.16 -9.61
C GLY A 49 -14.26 -6.85 -9.73
N GLY A 50 -13.26 -6.44 -8.94
CA GLY A 50 -11.88 -6.90 -9.15
C GLY A 50 -11.29 -6.34 -10.46
N PRO A 51 -10.14 -6.85 -10.91
CA PRO A 51 -9.46 -6.36 -12.10
C PRO A 51 -10.15 -6.74 -13.42
N ASP A 52 -11.35 -7.31 -13.40
CA ASP A 52 -12.08 -7.72 -14.60
C ASP A 52 -12.70 -6.53 -15.34
N PRO A 53 -12.17 -6.15 -16.53
CA PRO A 53 -12.66 -5.01 -17.29
C PRO A 53 -13.98 -5.26 -18.02
N GLY A 54 -14.59 -6.45 -17.89
CA GLY A 54 -15.74 -6.86 -18.67
C GLY A 54 -17.04 -6.08 -18.43
N ILE A 55 -17.13 -5.30 -17.34
CA ILE A 55 -18.35 -4.57 -16.96
C ILE A 55 -18.26 -3.09 -17.33
N ILE A 56 -17.04 -2.56 -17.51
CA ILE A 56 -16.82 -1.15 -17.80
C ILE A 56 -16.39 -1.01 -19.27
N GLN A 57 -17.38 -0.81 -20.14
CA GLN A 57 -17.13 -0.45 -21.52
C GLN A 57 -16.81 1.05 -21.61
N GLU A 58 -15.55 1.41 -21.30
CA GLU A 58 -15.11 2.77 -21.55
C GLU A 58 -14.79 2.95 -23.05
N ASN A 59 -15.12 4.14 -23.55
CA ASN A 59 -14.71 4.57 -24.89
C ASN A 59 -13.19 4.60 -24.97
N CYS A 60 -12.59 3.47 -25.33
CA CYS A 60 -11.15 3.35 -25.53
C CYS A 60 -10.72 4.35 -26.59
N SER A 61 -9.98 5.37 -26.18
CA SER A 61 -9.31 6.23 -27.15
C SER A 61 -8.24 5.40 -27.86
N CYS A 62 -8.43 5.11 -29.13
CA CYS A 62 -7.49 4.36 -29.96
C CYS A 62 -6.09 5.01 -30.08
N SER A 63 -5.79 6.05 -29.31
CA SER A 63 -4.57 6.82 -29.38
C SER A 63 -3.44 6.36 -28.44
N SER A 64 -3.69 5.40 -27.55
CA SER A 64 -2.72 4.97 -26.53
C SER A 64 -2.69 3.44 -26.38
N ILE A 65 -1.95 2.77 -27.27
CA ILE A 65 -1.69 1.33 -27.18
C ILE A 65 -0.25 1.15 -26.73
N GLY A 66 -0.02 0.36 -25.66
CA GLY A 66 1.30 -0.13 -25.28
C GLY A 66 1.55 -1.52 -25.86
N ILE A 67 2.81 -1.87 -26.12
CA ILE A 67 3.20 -3.17 -26.69
C ILE A 67 4.36 -3.74 -25.90
N ASN A 68 4.12 -4.88 -25.25
CA ASN A 68 5.15 -5.67 -24.59
C ASN A 68 5.73 -6.71 -25.55
N ALA A 69 7.02 -7.01 -25.43
CA ALA A 69 7.63 -8.17 -26.06
C ALA A 69 7.79 -9.29 -25.03
N VAL A 70 7.32 -10.48 -25.36
CA VAL A 70 7.36 -11.66 -24.48
C VAL A 70 8.13 -12.77 -25.16
N GLY A 71 9.20 -13.27 -24.56
CA GLY A 71 9.97 -14.42 -25.02
C GLY A 71 9.88 -15.56 -24.02
N ILE A 72 9.62 -16.78 -24.49
CA ILE A 72 9.52 -17.99 -23.67
C ILE A 72 10.60 -18.99 -24.09
N ILE A 73 11.41 -19.44 -23.14
CA ILE A 73 12.34 -20.57 -23.30
C ILE A 73 11.73 -21.76 -22.60
N ARG A 74 11.54 -22.85 -23.36
CA ARG A 74 11.09 -24.11 -22.79
C ARG A 74 12.24 -24.81 -22.08
N ALA A 75 11.97 -25.30 -20.89
CA ALA A 75 12.96 -26.01 -20.08
C ALA A 75 13.26 -27.40 -20.67
N PRO A 76 14.52 -27.75 -20.95
CA PRO A 76 14.87 -29.07 -21.51
C PRO A 76 14.50 -30.26 -20.60
N GLN A 77 14.46 -30.04 -19.29
CA GLN A 77 14.09 -31.06 -18.29
C GLN A 77 12.74 -30.76 -17.63
N GLY A 78 12.00 -29.78 -18.14
CA GLY A 78 10.71 -29.38 -17.60
C GLY A 78 9.55 -30.18 -18.19
N ASP A 79 8.47 -30.28 -17.42
CA ASP A 79 7.19 -30.80 -17.86
C ASP A 79 6.23 -29.70 -18.36
N GLY A 80 6.73 -28.46 -18.47
CA GLY A 80 5.97 -27.29 -18.90
C GLY A 80 4.94 -26.75 -17.88
N LYS A 81 4.97 -27.27 -16.64
CA LYS A 81 3.99 -26.87 -15.61
C LYS A 81 4.39 -25.63 -14.83
N GLU A 82 5.66 -25.32 -14.73
CA GLU A 82 6.17 -24.19 -13.94
C GLU A 82 7.06 -23.27 -14.77
N ALA A 83 6.98 -21.98 -14.46
CA ALA A 83 7.78 -20.95 -15.11
C ALA A 83 8.36 -19.94 -14.11
N ILE A 84 9.50 -19.35 -14.45
CA ILE A 84 10.09 -18.20 -13.76
C ILE A 84 10.01 -17.01 -14.70
N VAL A 85 9.54 -15.87 -14.18
CA VAL A 85 9.36 -14.65 -14.97
C VAL A 85 10.48 -13.66 -14.70
N LEU A 86 11.11 -13.19 -15.77
CA LEU A 86 12.07 -12.10 -15.76
C LEU A 86 11.41 -10.88 -16.40
N VAL A 87 11.27 -9.78 -15.67
CA VAL A 87 10.65 -8.56 -16.17
C VAL A 87 11.67 -7.44 -16.28
N THR A 88 11.66 -6.76 -17.41
CA THR A 88 12.46 -5.54 -17.62
C THR A 88 11.56 -4.43 -18.12
N PRO A 89 11.21 -3.46 -17.25
CA PRO A 89 10.51 -2.26 -17.68
C PRO A 89 11.43 -1.41 -18.58
N TYR A 90 10.89 -0.86 -19.65
CA TYR A 90 11.59 0.08 -20.52
C TYR A 90 10.59 1.07 -21.14
N ASN A 91 11.03 2.29 -21.41
CA ASN A 91 10.21 3.28 -22.09
C ASN A 91 10.50 3.27 -23.58
N SER A 92 9.53 2.84 -24.39
CA SER A 92 9.68 2.74 -25.85
C SER A 92 9.86 4.10 -26.53
N VAL A 93 9.43 5.19 -25.91
CA VAL A 93 9.54 6.57 -26.44
C VAL A 93 10.88 7.21 -26.11
N ASN A 94 11.27 7.10 -24.84
CA ASN A 94 12.46 7.76 -24.30
C ASN A 94 13.18 6.82 -23.34
N MET A 95 13.87 5.82 -23.91
CA MET A 95 14.61 4.83 -23.14
C MET A 95 15.78 5.49 -22.43
N SER A 96 15.83 5.35 -21.12
CA SER A 96 16.92 5.83 -20.30
C SER A 96 18.16 4.94 -20.41
N HIS A 97 19.31 5.43 -19.92
CA HIS A 97 20.53 4.62 -19.91
C HIS A 97 20.41 3.42 -18.96
N GLY A 98 19.79 3.59 -17.79
CA GLY A 98 19.53 2.52 -16.84
C GLY A 98 18.62 1.44 -17.41
N GLU A 99 17.56 1.82 -18.13
CA GLU A 99 16.66 0.88 -18.81
C GLU A 99 17.40 0.05 -19.87
N ALA A 100 18.27 0.68 -20.66
CA ALA A 100 19.11 -0.03 -21.64
C ALA A 100 20.06 -1.04 -20.96
N LEU A 101 20.63 -0.69 -19.80
CA LEU A 101 21.47 -1.60 -19.02
C LEU A 101 20.65 -2.75 -18.43
N SER A 102 19.43 -2.49 -17.96
CA SER A 102 18.51 -3.52 -17.45
C SER A 102 18.17 -4.55 -18.53
N LEU A 103 17.84 -4.09 -19.75
CA LEU A 103 17.63 -4.96 -20.90
C LEU A 103 18.89 -5.74 -21.26
N GLY A 104 20.09 -5.12 -21.15
CA GLY A 104 21.39 -5.78 -21.39
C GLY A 104 21.65 -6.92 -20.39
N ILE A 105 21.37 -6.71 -19.12
CA ILE A 105 21.49 -7.76 -18.07
C ILE A 105 20.53 -8.91 -18.39
N ALA A 106 19.25 -8.60 -18.62
CA ALA A 106 18.25 -9.61 -18.91
C ALA A 106 18.56 -10.40 -20.19
N SER A 107 18.98 -9.72 -21.25
CA SER A 107 19.42 -10.34 -22.51
C SER A 107 20.58 -11.30 -22.29
N SER A 108 21.58 -10.91 -21.49
CA SER A 108 22.74 -11.75 -21.18
C SER A 108 22.35 -12.99 -20.41
N VAL A 109 21.49 -12.84 -19.38
CA VAL A 109 20.97 -13.95 -18.59
C VAL A 109 20.12 -14.87 -19.44
N PHE A 110 19.24 -14.30 -20.26
CA PHE A 110 18.36 -15.05 -21.15
C PHE A 110 19.15 -15.85 -22.19
N SER A 111 20.20 -15.23 -22.78
CA SER A 111 21.13 -15.93 -23.69
C SER A 111 21.91 -17.08 -23.03
N LEU A 112 22.25 -16.92 -21.74
CA LEU A 112 22.88 -17.99 -20.97
C LEU A 112 21.91 -19.16 -20.76
N VAL A 113 20.69 -18.85 -20.33
CA VAL A 113 19.66 -19.82 -19.97
C VAL A 113 19.25 -20.68 -21.18
N THR A 114 19.28 -20.14 -22.41
CA THR A 114 19.01 -20.94 -23.65
C THR A 114 20.04 -22.04 -23.89
N ARG A 115 21.22 -21.97 -23.30
CA ARG A 115 22.33 -22.91 -23.54
C ARG A 115 22.51 -23.94 -22.45
N VAL A 116 21.79 -23.81 -21.33
CA VAL A 116 21.95 -24.71 -20.19
C VAL A 116 20.97 -25.88 -20.24
N THR A 117 21.40 -27.04 -19.77
CA THR A 117 20.61 -28.29 -19.80
C THR A 117 19.95 -28.62 -18.48
N TRP A 118 20.31 -27.91 -17.40
CA TRP A 118 19.79 -28.15 -16.04
C TRP A 118 18.44 -27.49 -15.77
N LEU A 119 17.89 -26.76 -16.72
CA LEU A 119 16.65 -26.00 -16.53
C LEU A 119 15.45 -26.94 -16.46
N ALA A 120 14.71 -26.88 -15.35
CA ALA A 120 13.51 -27.66 -15.09
C ALA A 120 12.22 -26.83 -15.18
N LYS A 121 12.32 -25.50 -15.05
CA LYS A 121 11.19 -24.56 -15.17
C LYS A 121 11.37 -23.69 -16.41
N ASP A 122 10.27 -23.43 -17.12
CA ASP A 122 10.27 -22.52 -18.26
C ASP A 122 10.71 -21.11 -17.83
N ILE A 123 11.37 -20.37 -18.71
CA ILE A 123 11.74 -18.98 -18.45
C ILE A 123 10.97 -18.06 -19.37
N ILE A 124 10.26 -17.10 -18.78
CA ILE A 124 9.55 -16.05 -19.49
C ILE A 124 10.35 -14.75 -19.34
N TRP A 125 10.73 -14.11 -20.42
CA TRP A 125 11.23 -12.76 -20.40
C TRP A 125 10.16 -11.79 -20.92
N LEU A 126 9.65 -10.94 -20.02
CA LEU A 126 8.70 -9.88 -20.31
C LEU A 126 9.46 -8.55 -20.39
N ALA A 127 9.69 -8.02 -21.58
CA ALA A 127 10.09 -6.64 -21.79
C ALA A 127 8.81 -5.77 -21.80
N ALA A 128 8.59 -5.07 -20.69
CA ALA A 128 7.34 -4.36 -20.40
C ALA A 128 7.47 -2.88 -20.80
N ASP A 129 6.61 -2.39 -21.70
CA ASP A 129 6.61 -0.99 -22.11
C ASP A 129 6.01 -0.10 -21.01
N SER A 130 6.85 0.72 -20.40
CA SER A 130 6.49 1.63 -19.29
C SER A 130 6.00 3.01 -19.77
N GLN A 131 5.74 3.22 -21.06
CA GLN A 131 5.26 4.49 -21.60
C GLN A 131 4.01 5.02 -20.89
N HIS A 132 3.13 4.13 -20.47
CA HIS A 132 1.87 4.42 -19.76
C HIS A 132 1.91 4.12 -18.26
N GLY A 133 3.11 3.96 -17.71
CA GLY A 133 3.34 3.55 -16.32
C GLY A 133 3.92 2.14 -16.21
N GLU A 134 4.88 1.97 -15.32
CA GLU A 134 5.61 0.70 -15.14
C GLU A 134 4.69 -0.45 -14.71
N TYR A 135 3.58 -0.14 -14.04
CA TYR A 135 2.65 -1.14 -13.51
C TYR A 135 1.62 -1.61 -14.54
N ALA A 136 1.11 -0.70 -15.37
CA ALA A 136 0.00 -0.98 -16.28
C ALA A 136 0.34 -2.10 -17.26
N SER A 137 1.53 -2.05 -17.86
CA SER A 137 1.99 -3.03 -18.82
C SER A 137 2.13 -4.44 -18.24
N VAL A 138 2.59 -4.55 -16.99
CA VAL A 138 2.74 -5.82 -16.27
C VAL A 138 1.39 -6.35 -15.80
N ALA A 139 0.53 -5.47 -15.25
CA ALA A 139 -0.79 -5.84 -14.77
C ALA A 139 -1.68 -6.38 -15.89
N ASP A 140 -1.71 -5.70 -17.05
CA ASP A 140 -2.48 -6.14 -18.21
C ASP A 140 -1.97 -7.46 -18.78
N TRP A 141 -0.64 -7.64 -18.85
CA TRP A 141 -0.07 -8.91 -19.30
C TRP A 141 -0.43 -10.07 -18.36
N LEU A 142 -0.37 -9.86 -17.03
CA LEU A 142 -0.76 -10.86 -16.04
C LEU A 142 -2.25 -11.22 -16.12
N ARG A 143 -3.11 -10.22 -16.31
CA ARG A 143 -4.53 -10.43 -16.50
C ARG A 143 -4.77 -11.35 -17.70
N ASP A 144 -4.21 -11.04 -18.85
CA ASP A 144 -4.38 -11.83 -20.06
C ASP A 144 -3.70 -13.21 -19.96
N TYR A 145 -2.67 -13.34 -19.13
CA TYR A 145 -2.03 -14.62 -18.83
C TYR A 145 -2.93 -15.54 -18.00
N HIS A 146 -3.65 -15.01 -17.01
CA HIS A 146 -4.49 -15.82 -16.11
C HIS A 146 -5.94 -15.94 -16.58
N THR A 147 -6.46 -15.00 -17.38
CA THR A 147 -7.86 -14.97 -17.86
C THR A 147 -7.94 -15.11 -19.39
N PRO A 148 -7.74 -16.31 -19.95
CA PRO A 148 -7.65 -16.53 -21.40
C PRO A 148 -8.92 -16.20 -22.20
N LEU A 149 -10.08 -16.27 -21.57
CA LEU A 149 -11.38 -16.05 -22.23
C LEU A 149 -11.65 -14.58 -22.55
N PHE A 150 -11.03 -13.65 -21.84
CA PHE A 150 -11.22 -12.21 -22.04
C PHE A 150 -10.24 -11.59 -23.02
N GLY A 151 -9.13 -12.25 -23.37
CA GLY A 151 -8.26 -11.84 -24.48
C GLY A 151 -8.98 -11.72 -25.82
N GLY A 152 -10.12 -12.39 -25.97
CA GLY A 152 -11.01 -12.24 -27.11
C GLY A 152 -11.74 -10.88 -27.17
N LEU A 153 -12.06 -10.26 -26.04
CA LEU A 153 -12.70 -8.94 -26.00
C LEU A 153 -11.69 -7.82 -26.28
N ALA A 154 -10.45 -7.93 -25.81
CA ALA A 154 -9.36 -7.02 -26.18
C ALA A 154 -9.08 -7.10 -27.69
N LYS A 155 -9.20 -8.28 -28.29
CA LYS A 155 -9.10 -8.50 -29.74
C LYS A 155 -10.26 -7.84 -30.51
N LEU A 156 -11.50 -7.94 -30.00
CA LEU A 156 -12.67 -7.26 -30.61
C LEU A 156 -12.54 -5.73 -30.55
N ASN A 157 -12.05 -5.17 -29.44
CA ASN A 157 -11.85 -3.72 -29.32
C ASN A 157 -10.66 -3.24 -30.16
N ALA A 158 -9.62 -4.05 -30.34
CA ALA A 158 -8.50 -3.73 -31.20
C ALA A 158 -8.87 -3.79 -32.69
N GLU A 159 -9.81 -4.64 -33.11
CA GLU A 159 -10.34 -4.71 -34.47
C GLU A 159 -11.22 -3.50 -34.83
N MET A 160 -11.87 -2.87 -33.85
CA MET A 160 -12.60 -1.61 -34.05
C MET A 160 -11.69 -0.40 -34.27
N CYS A 161 -10.44 -0.47 -33.85
CA CYS A 161 -9.46 0.55 -34.14
C CYS A 161 -8.76 0.22 -35.47
N HIS A 162 -9.01 0.96 -36.53
CA HIS A 162 -8.49 0.80 -37.89
C HIS A 162 -6.94 0.89 -38.03
N GLU A 163 -6.19 0.51 -37.00
CA GLU A 163 -4.73 0.61 -36.92
C GLU A 163 -3.97 -0.69 -37.28
N SER A 164 -4.69 -1.69 -37.80
CA SER A 164 -4.10 -2.96 -38.24
C SER A 164 -3.02 -2.85 -39.35
N SER A 165 -2.94 -1.71 -40.05
CA SER A 165 -1.98 -1.55 -41.14
C SER A 165 -0.51 -1.40 -40.68
N TYR A 166 -0.27 -0.85 -39.49
CA TYR A 166 1.10 -0.62 -38.99
C TYR A 166 1.78 -1.87 -38.43
N LEU A 167 1.00 -2.82 -37.93
CA LEU A 167 1.52 -4.11 -37.49
C LEU A 167 1.85 -5.06 -38.65
N TYR A 168 1.22 -4.85 -39.78
CA TYR A 168 1.56 -5.55 -41.04
C TYR A 168 2.99 -5.25 -41.49
N ASP A 169 3.47 -4.02 -41.23
CA ASP A 169 4.84 -3.62 -41.56
C ASP A 169 5.90 -4.28 -40.67
N LEU A 170 5.56 -4.65 -39.41
CA LEU A 170 6.44 -5.42 -38.52
C LEU A 170 6.59 -6.87 -38.94
N LYS A 171 5.51 -7.48 -39.48
CA LYS A 171 5.53 -8.85 -40.02
C LYS A 171 6.38 -8.98 -41.30
N LYS A 172 6.60 -7.87 -41.99
CA LYS A 172 7.23 -7.83 -43.31
C LYS A 172 8.72 -7.46 -43.31
N SER A 173 9.37 -7.39 -42.12
CA SER A 173 10.83 -7.21 -42.05
C SER A 173 11.54 -8.51 -42.49
N PRO A 174 12.19 -8.58 -43.64
CA PRO A 174 12.63 -9.82 -44.25
C PRO A 174 14.00 -10.32 -43.81
N ALA A 175 14.43 -9.99 -42.60
CA ALA A 175 15.75 -10.38 -42.13
C ALA A 175 15.62 -11.45 -41.01
N THR A 176 15.79 -12.71 -41.41
CA THR A 176 15.87 -13.90 -40.60
C THR A 176 14.52 -14.58 -40.26
N GLY A 177 14.41 -15.87 -40.62
CA GLY A 177 13.22 -16.72 -40.57
C GLY A 177 12.71 -17.10 -39.17
N ALA A 178 12.82 -16.22 -38.17
CA ALA A 178 12.23 -16.41 -36.85
C ALA A 178 10.81 -15.82 -36.85
N GLU A 179 9.82 -16.67 -36.74
CA GLU A 179 8.40 -16.32 -36.77
C GLU A 179 7.99 -15.72 -35.42
N VAL A 180 7.74 -14.40 -35.38
CA VAL A 180 7.12 -13.73 -34.24
C VAL A 180 5.61 -13.88 -34.36
N SER A 181 4.99 -14.57 -33.41
CA SER A 181 3.56 -14.86 -33.40
C SER A 181 2.75 -13.70 -32.81
N ASP A 182 1.58 -13.43 -33.40
CA ASP A 182 0.56 -12.56 -32.79
C ASP A 182 -0.29 -13.32 -31.76
N GLU A 183 -0.13 -14.64 -31.66
CA GLU A 183 -0.85 -15.43 -30.68
C GLU A 183 -0.20 -15.31 -29.31
N PHE A 184 -1.05 -15.06 -28.31
CA PHE A 184 -0.61 -15.01 -26.92
C PHE A 184 -0.18 -16.41 -26.45
N ARG A 185 1.12 -16.57 -26.20
CA ARG A 185 1.70 -17.84 -25.75
C ARG A 185 1.85 -17.86 -24.24
N ARG A 186 1.69 -19.03 -23.65
CA ARG A 186 1.80 -19.29 -22.22
C ARG A 186 2.84 -20.35 -21.93
N ALA A 187 3.48 -20.20 -20.80
CA ALA A 187 4.23 -21.25 -20.12
C ALA A 187 3.38 -21.84 -18.98
N GLY A 188 3.99 -22.54 -18.05
CA GLY A 188 3.30 -23.09 -16.88
C GLY A 188 2.90 -22.02 -15.83
N THR A 189 2.49 -22.49 -14.66
CA THR A 189 2.23 -21.60 -13.51
C THR A 189 3.50 -20.89 -13.07
N MET A 190 3.40 -19.61 -12.76
CA MET A 190 4.55 -18.81 -12.36
C MET A 190 5.00 -19.18 -10.93
N ALA A 191 6.22 -19.66 -10.78
CA ALA A 191 6.82 -19.99 -9.48
C ALA A 191 7.35 -18.74 -8.77
N ALA A 192 8.02 -17.85 -9.52
CA ALA A 192 8.51 -16.57 -9.02
C ALA A 192 8.69 -15.58 -10.17
N ALA A 193 8.73 -14.28 -9.83
CA ALA A 193 9.02 -13.21 -10.79
C ALA A 193 10.11 -12.27 -10.25
N LEU A 194 11.05 -11.91 -11.12
CA LEU A 194 12.15 -10.99 -10.84
C LEU A 194 12.05 -9.80 -11.79
N VAL A 195 11.84 -8.61 -11.23
CA VAL A 195 11.89 -7.37 -12.00
C VAL A 195 13.29 -6.76 -11.87
N ILE A 196 13.95 -6.51 -12.98
CA ILE A 196 15.30 -5.96 -13.00
C ILE A 196 15.25 -4.51 -13.47
N LYS A 197 15.82 -3.64 -12.64
CA LYS A 197 16.03 -2.23 -12.95
C LYS A 197 17.48 -1.85 -12.65
N VAL A 198 18.02 -0.96 -13.45
CA VAL A 198 19.29 -0.28 -13.16
C VAL A 198 18.98 1.20 -12.99
N ALA A 199 19.40 1.76 -11.87
CA ALA A 199 19.15 3.17 -11.57
C ALA A 199 19.88 4.09 -12.54
N ASP A 200 19.16 5.12 -13.00
CA ASP A 200 19.80 6.23 -13.70
C ASP A 200 20.63 7.08 -12.73
N ARG A 201 21.64 7.71 -13.27
CA ARG A 201 22.63 8.50 -12.54
C ARG A 201 22.02 9.69 -11.81
N ASN A 202 22.00 9.69 -10.49
CA ASN A 202 21.74 10.93 -9.75
C ASN A 202 22.42 11.04 -8.37
N GLU A 203 23.19 10.03 -7.90
CA GLU A 203 23.82 10.06 -6.59
C GLU A 203 25.30 9.67 -6.67
N GLU A 204 26.14 10.32 -5.88
CA GLU A 204 27.54 9.92 -5.65
C GLU A 204 27.57 8.64 -4.78
N ILE A 205 27.44 7.50 -5.43
CA ILE A 205 27.44 6.20 -4.76
C ILE A 205 28.87 5.68 -4.73
N GLU A 206 29.40 5.41 -3.54
CA GLU A 206 30.78 4.91 -3.36
C GLU A 206 30.96 3.44 -3.73
N ARG A 207 29.91 2.63 -3.62
CA ARG A 207 29.93 1.18 -3.91
C ARG A 207 28.73 0.80 -4.77
N ASP A 208 28.87 -0.27 -5.55
CA ASP A 208 27.71 -0.82 -6.26
C ASP A 208 26.69 -1.32 -5.23
N THR A 209 25.48 -0.83 -5.32
CA THR A 209 24.41 -1.14 -4.38
C THR A 209 23.24 -1.84 -5.06
N LEU A 210 22.57 -2.70 -4.30
CA LEU A 210 21.32 -3.34 -4.68
C LEU A 210 20.21 -2.89 -3.72
N SER A 211 19.15 -2.31 -4.25
CA SER A 211 17.91 -2.07 -3.51
C SER A 211 16.90 -3.15 -3.84
N ILE A 212 16.28 -3.74 -2.82
CA ILE A 212 15.25 -4.77 -2.96
C ILE A 212 13.92 -4.15 -2.57
N TYR A 213 12.98 -4.13 -3.50
CA TYR A 213 11.60 -3.69 -3.28
C TYR A 213 10.71 -4.92 -3.29
N ALA A 214 9.98 -5.12 -2.21
CA ALA A 214 9.22 -6.33 -1.97
C ALA A 214 7.75 -6.07 -1.61
N GLU A 215 7.40 -4.83 -1.21
CA GLU A 215 6.06 -4.46 -0.78
C GLU A 215 5.10 -4.37 -1.97
N ALA A 216 4.00 -5.11 -1.90
CA ALA A 216 2.91 -5.09 -2.86
C ALA A 216 1.68 -4.33 -2.33
N SER A 217 0.57 -4.38 -3.06
CA SER A 217 -0.70 -3.80 -2.61
C SER A 217 -1.12 -4.37 -1.25
N ASN A 218 -1.80 -3.56 -0.44
CA ASN A 218 -2.19 -3.91 0.94
C ASN A 218 -1.04 -4.33 1.87
N GLY A 219 0.19 -3.88 1.59
CA GLY A 219 1.36 -4.23 2.40
C GLY A 219 1.75 -5.70 2.36
N GLN A 220 1.27 -6.45 1.36
CA GLN A 220 1.62 -7.85 1.19
C GLN A 220 3.10 -8.00 0.83
N MET A 221 3.74 -9.02 1.40
CA MET A 221 5.15 -9.34 1.16
C MET A 221 5.26 -10.66 0.37
N PRO A 222 6.29 -10.83 -0.48
CA PRO A 222 6.61 -12.13 -1.05
C PRO A 222 7.15 -13.05 0.03
N ASN A 223 7.33 -14.31 -0.34
CA ASN A 223 8.01 -15.26 0.52
C ASN A 223 9.40 -14.74 0.94
N LEU A 224 9.69 -14.78 2.26
CA LEU A 224 10.95 -14.30 2.82
C LEU A 224 12.18 -15.00 2.25
N ASP A 225 12.06 -16.28 1.86
CA ASP A 225 13.18 -17.04 1.31
C ASP A 225 13.65 -16.46 -0.02
N LEU A 226 12.74 -15.93 -0.85
CA LEU A 226 13.11 -15.25 -2.09
C LEU A 226 13.97 -14.01 -1.80
N VAL A 227 13.60 -13.21 -0.81
CA VAL A 227 14.37 -12.03 -0.38
C VAL A 227 15.73 -12.45 0.17
N ASN A 228 15.76 -13.50 1.01
CA ASN A 228 17.01 -14.02 1.59
C ASN A 228 17.97 -14.57 0.55
N ILE A 229 17.49 -15.32 -0.45
CA ILE A 229 18.29 -15.85 -1.56
C ILE A 229 18.96 -14.69 -2.31
N VAL A 230 18.18 -13.67 -2.67
CA VAL A 230 18.70 -12.50 -3.37
C VAL A 230 19.75 -11.77 -2.53
N ASN A 231 19.45 -11.51 -1.26
CA ASN A 231 20.39 -10.86 -0.36
C ASN A 231 21.70 -11.65 -0.21
N TYR A 232 21.61 -12.97 -0.03
CA TYR A 232 22.77 -13.82 0.11
C TYR A 232 23.66 -13.79 -1.14
N LEU A 233 23.06 -13.96 -2.33
CA LEU A 233 23.77 -13.95 -3.61
C LEU A 233 24.36 -12.56 -3.94
N ALA A 234 23.64 -11.49 -3.60
CA ALA A 234 24.14 -10.15 -3.81
C ALA A 234 25.38 -9.85 -2.95
N VAL A 235 25.29 -10.13 -1.65
CA VAL A 235 26.34 -9.78 -0.68
C VAL A 235 27.52 -10.74 -0.80
N HIS A 236 27.26 -12.05 -0.67
CA HIS A 236 28.33 -13.06 -0.60
C HIS A 236 28.78 -13.56 -1.97
N GLY A 237 27.86 -13.59 -2.95
CA GLY A 237 28.18 -14.05 -4.29
C GLY A 237 28.84 -12.99 -5.17
N GLN A 238 28.34 -11.75 -5.13
CA GLN A 238 28.75 -10.70 -6.07
C GLN A 238 29.30 -9.42 -5.41
N GLY A 239 29.33 -9.34 -4.09
CA GLY A 239 29.88 -8.20 -3.35
C GLY A 239 29.11 -6.89 -3.53
N PHE A 240 27.82 -6.95 -3.82
CA PHE A 240 26.92 -5.79 -3.78
C PHE A 240 26.66 -5.40 -2.32
N SER A 241 26.57 -4.10 -2.07
CA SER A 241 26.03 -3.59 -0.81
C SER A 241 24.51 -3.54 -0.91
N VAL A 242 23.79 -4.37 -0.16
CA VAL A 242 22.33 -4.32 -0.16
C VAL A 242 21.87 -3.13 0.66
N LYS A 243 21.19 -2.19 -0.01
CA LYS A 243 20.62 -0.99 0.60
C LYS A 243 19.24 -1.33 1.13
N VAL A 244 19.05 -1.18 2.45
CA VAL A 244 17.72 -1.13 3.06
C VAL A 244 17.45 0.32 3.40
N GLU A 245 16.30 0.82 3.01
CA GLU A 245 15.93 2.18 3.34
C GLU A 245 15.71 2.34 4.83
N LYS A 246 16.27 3.40 5.38
CA LYS A 246 16.23 3.74 6.79
C LYS A 246 15.61 5.11 6.98
N LEU A 247 14.89 5.28 8.05
CA LEU A 247 14.41 6.58 8.47
C LEU A 247 15.57 7.38 9.09
N TRP A 248 16.22 8.21 8.28
CA TRP A 248 17.42 8.97 8.66
C TRP A 248 17.19 9.87 9.87
N SER A 249 16.01 10.46 10.00
CA SER A 249 15.64 11.32 11.14
C SER A 249 15.71 10.61 12.50
N LEU A 250 15.53 9.28 12.53
CA LEU A 250 15.66 8.48 13.75
C LEU A 250 17.11 8.17 14.11
N LEU A 251 18.01 8.06 13.13
CA LEU A 251 19.43 7.75 13.38
C LEU A 251 20.11 8.83 14.23
N ASP A 252 19.71 10.10 14.07
CA ASP A 252 20.25 11.22 14.85
C ASP A 252 19.47 11.54 16.13
N SER A 253 18.38 10.82 16.38
CA SER A 253 17.52 11.05 17.53
C SER A 253 18.23 10.76 18.86
N LYS A 254 18.40 11.82 19.67
CA LYS A 254 19.03 11.73 21.01
C LYS A 254 18.23 10.83 21.95
N TRP A 255 16.91 10.92 21.92
CA TRP A 255 16.03 10.13 22.79
C TRP A 255 16.10 8.63 22.46
N LEU A 256 16.20 8.27 21.19
CA LEU A 256 16.32 6.86 20.75
C LEU A 256 17.67 6.28 21.18
N LYS A 257 18.75 7.08 21.11
CA LYS A 257 20.07 6.70 21.62
C LYS A 257 20.07 6.50 23.15
N VAL A 258 19.31 7.32 23.90
CA VAL A 258 19.12 7.15 25.35
C VAL A 258 18.33 5.87 25.64
N LEU A 259 17.26 5.62 24.90
CA LEU A 259 16.47 4.39 25.04
C LEU A 259 17.31 3.14 24.74
N GLY A 260 18.11 3.16 23.70
CA GLY A 260 19.06 2.09 23.36
C GLY A 260 20.06 1.84 24.49
N LYS A 261 20.60 2.90 25.13
CA LYS A 261 21.50 2.77 26.30
C LYS A 261 20.80 2.14 27.51
N THR A 262 19.55 2.48 27.75
CA THR A 262 18.78 1.85 28.84
C THR A 262 18.55 0.37 28.58
N PHE A 263 18.19 -0.04 27.37
CA PHE A 263 18.04 -1.45 27.01
C PHE A 263 19.36 -2.22 27.07
N GLU A 264 20.46 -1.62 26.62
CA GLU A 264 21.79 -2.22 26.75
C GLU A 264 22.18 -2.43 28.21
N SER A 265 21.90 -1.43 29.08
CA SER A 265 22.17 -1.53 30.52
C SER A 265 21.31 -2.60 31.17
N LEU A 266 20.01 -2.66 30.85
CA LEU A 266 19.10 -3.72 31.34
C LEU A 266 19.58 -5.11 30.90
N GLY A 267 20.03 -5.25 29.65
CA GLY A 267 20.60 -6.50 29.15
C GLY A 267 21.86 -6.94 29.91
N LYS A 268 22.74 -5.99 30.25
CA LYS A 268 23.94 -6.25 31.08
C LYS A 268 23.56 -6.70 32.50
N VAL A 269 22.56 -6.04 33.11
CA VAL A 269 22.03 -6.41 34.43
C VAL A 269 21.36 -7.78 34.38
N ALA A 270 20.53 -8.05 33.38
CA ALA A 270 19.89 -9.36 33.20
C ALA A 270 20.93 -10.49 33.04
N GLY A 271 21.97 -10.25 32.23
CA GLY A 271 23.09 -11.18 32.05
C GLY A 271 23.92 -11.44 33.31
N SER A 272 23.94 -10.48 34.27
CA SER A 272 24.59 -10.69 35.57
C SER A 272 23.78 -11.61 36.51
N PHE A 273 22.44 -11.62 36.37
CA PHE A 273 21.58 -12.54 37.10
C PHE A 273 21.58 -13.95 36.50
N ASN A 274 21.59 -14.07 35.20
CA ASN A 274 21.67 -15.34 34.49
C ASN A 274 22.48 -15.21 33.19
N PRO A 275 23.67 -15.86 33.07
CA PRO A 275 24.52 -15.79 31.90
C PRO A 275 23.89 -16.30 30.61
N GLN A 276 22.79 -17.07 30.68
CA GLN A 276 22.04 -17.53 29.52
C GLN A 276 21.12 -16.44 28.94
N TRP A 277 20.84 -15.39 29.67
CA TRP A 277 20.02 -14.28 29.23
C TRP A 277 20.82 -13.24 28.46
N LYS A 278 21.00 -13.48 27.18
CA LYS A 278 21.72 -12.57 26.26
C LYS A 278 20.76 -11.54 25.64
N PHE A 279 20.16 -10.65 26.42
CA PHE A 279 19.25 -9.60 25.92
C PHE A 279 19.94 -8.30 25.49
N GLY A 280 21.24 -8.17 25.63
CA GLY A 280 21.96 -6.92 25.31
C GLY A 280 22.09 -6.72 23.81
N ILE A 281 21.37 -5.71 23.26
CA ILE A 281 21.54 -5.22 21.88
C ILE A 281 22.41 -3.97 21.95
N PRO A 282 23.51 -3.85 21.17
CA PRO A 282 24.28 -2.63 21.07
C PRO A 282 23.41 -1.44 20.66
N VAL A 283 23.67 -0.25 21.22
CA VAL A 283 22.89 0.98 20.95
C VAL A 283 22.83 1.28 19.45
N ALA A 284 23.93 1.08 18.72
CA ALA A 284 23.97 1.31 17.28
C ALA A 284 23.01 0.38 16.52
N ASP A 285 23.00 -0.91 16.83
CA ASP A 285 22.14 -1.92 16.21
C ASP A 285 20.67 -1.67 16.56
N TYR A 286 20.40 -1.21 17.79
CA TYR A 286 19.03 -0.86 18.22
C TYR A 286 18.49 0.33 17.42
N VAL A 287 19.27 1.41 17.28
CA VAL A 287 18.88 2.60 16.54
C VAL A 287 18.72 2.28 15.06
N ASP A 288 19.65 1.54 14.49
CA ASP A 288 19.64 1.14 13.07
C ASP A 288 18.45 0.23 12.76
N GLY A 289 18.22 -0.80 13.58
CA GLY A 289 17.10 -1.71 13.44
C GLY A 289 15.74 -1.00 13.58
N THR A 290 15.62 -0.04 14.51
CA THR A 290 14.39 0.74 14.68
C THR A 290 14.12 1.65 13.48
N ALA A 291 15.16 2.30 12.94
CA ALA A 291 15.04 3.15 11.76
C ALA A 291 14.62 2.35 10.51
N THR A 292 15.14 1.14 10.36
CA THR A 292 14.77 0.23 9.26
C THR A 292 13.35 -0.31 9.43
N LEU A 293 13.00 -0.73 10.66
CA LEU A 293 11.66 -1.22 11.00
C LEU A 293 10.59 -0.15 10.70
N ALA A 294 10.84 1.09 11.11
CA ALA A 294 9.94 2.20 10.86
C ALA A 294 9.77 2.46 9.35
N SER A 295 10.84 2.37 8.57
CA SER A 295 10.78 2.50 7.11
C SER A 295 9.97 1.37 6.47
N SER A 296 10.20 0.12 6.87
CA SER A 296 9.44 -1.04 6.39
C SER A 296 7.95 -0.94 6.75
N LEU A 297 7.64 -0.56 7.99
CA LEU A 297 6.27 -0.33 8.44
C LEU A 297 5.57 0.78 7.62
N TYR A 298 6.25 1.90 7.39
CA TYR A 298 5.71 2.99 6.58
C TYR A 298 5.41 2.56 5.14
N ARG A 299 6.33 1.85 4.49
CA ARG A 299 6.13 1.39 3.11
C ARG A 299 4.95 0.43 2.99
N GLN A 300 4.86 -0.54 3.88
CA GLN A 300 3.71 -1.45 3.91
C GLN A 300 2.40 -0.71 4.22
N ALA A 301 2.45 0.30 5.10
CA ALA A 301 1.28 1.10 5.46
C ALA A 301 0.78 2.00 4.32
N LEU A 302 1.65 2.39 3.38
CA LEU A 302 1.20 3.12 2.20
C LEU A 302 0.19 2.32 1.38
N GLY A 303 0.18 0.98 1.47
CA GLY A 303 -0.80 0.12 0.83
C GLY A 303 -0.72 0.06 -0.69
N VAL A 304 0.32 0.65 -1.28
CA VAL A 304 0.59 0.65 -2.72
C VAL A 304 1.91 -0.08 -3.00
N PRO A 305 2.06 -0.76 -4.14
CA PRO A 305 3.29 -1.43 -4.49
C PRO A 305 4.48 -0.47 -4.60
N THR A 306 5.66 -0.94 -4.19
CA THR A 306 6.91 -0.17 -4.28
C THR A 306 7.66 -0.38 -5.60
N GLY A 307 7.17 -1.30 -6.46
CA GLY A 307 7.79 -1.57 -7.76
C GLY A 307 6.88 -2.36 -8.70
N PRO A 308 7.28 -2.55 -9.98
CA PRO A 308 6.48 -3.26 -10.98
C PRO A 308 6.21 -4.74 -10.67
N HIS A 309 6.73 -5.26 -9.56
CA HIS A 309 6.41 -6.60 -9.04
C HIS A 309 5.01 -6.68 -8.41
N GLY A 310 4.40 -5.54 -8.06
CA GLY A 310 3.12 -5.48 -7.34
C GLY A 310 1.99 -6.34 -7.95
N PRO A 311 1.72 -6.24 -9.27
CA PRO A 311 0.64 -7.00 -9.91
C PRO A 311 0.76 -8.53 -9.77
N PHE A 312 1.97 -9.07 -9.64
CA PHE A 312 2.18 -10.51 -9.47
C PHE A 312 1.56 -11.03 -8.17
N ARG A 313 1.53 -10.19 -7.14
CA ARG A 313 1.00 -10.59 -5.84
C ARG A 313 -0.52 -10.80 -5.85
N ASP A 314 -1.24 -10.09 -6.72
CA ASP A 314 -2.68 -10.27 -6.90
C ASP A 314 -3.02 -11.69 -7.39
N TYR A 315 -2.06 -12.35 -8.08
CA TYR A 315 -2.13 -13.74 -8.52
C TYR A 315 -1.36 -14.72 -7.62
N GLN A 316 -0.99 -14.30 -6.39
CA GLN A 316 -0.26 -15.10 -5.41
C GLN A 316 1.11 -15.60 -5.90
N ILE A 317 1.76 -14.84 -6.78
CA ILE A 317 3.09 -15.12 -7.29
C ILE A 317 4.10 -14.33 -6.45
N ASP A 318 5.16 -15.02 -5.98
CA ASP A 318 6.24 -14.36 -5.27
C ASP A 318 7.10 -13.55 -6.23
N ALA A 319 7.12 -12.23 -6.03
CA ALA A 319 7.79 -11.30 -6.93
C ALA A 319 8.52 -10.20 -6.17
N ILE A 320 9.66 -9.78 -6.69
CA ILE A 320 10.47 -8.67 -6.15
C ILE A 320 11.04 -7.82 -7.28
N THR A 321 11.26 -6.54 -6.98
CA THR A 321 11.99 -5.64 -7.87
C THR A 321 13.40 -5.43 -7.33
N LEU A 322 14.38 -5.67 -8.19
CA LEU A 322 15.80 -5.51 -7.96
C LEU A 322 16.31 -4.28 -8.69
N GLU A 323 16.65 -3.24 -7.96
CA GLU A 323 17.22 -2.03 -8.52
C GLU A 323 18.72 -1.98 -8.21
N ILE A 324 19.54 -2.09 -9.26
CA ILE A 324 20.99 -2.12 -9.16
C ILE A 324 21.50 -0.71 -9.47
N SER A 325 22.20 -0.09 -8.51
CA SER A 325 22.80 1.24 -8.67
C SER A 325 24.30 1.13 -8.80
N PRO A 326 24.88 1.51 -9.96
CA PRO A 326 26.31 1.42 -10.19
C PRO A 326 27.09 2.49 -9.42
N LYS A 327 28.28 2.15 -8.93
CA LYS A 327 29.24 3.11 -8.40
C LYS A 327 29.64 4.14 -9.49
N VAL A 328 29.87 5.39 -9.08
CA VAL A 328 30.27 6.48 -10.01
C VAL A 328 31.51 6.11 -10.84
N SER A 329 32.49 5.41 -10.26
CA SER A 329 33.68 4.97 -10.99
C SER A 329 33.44 3.77 -11.93
N SER A 330 32.35 3.02 -11.77
CA SER A 330 32.02 1.85 -12.60
C SER A 330 31.51 2.22 -13.99
N ILE A 331 31.32 3.50 -14.24
CA ILE A 331 30.79 4.05 -15.51
C ILE A 331 31.88 4.19 -16.59
N LYS A 332 33.15 4.08 -16.24
CA LYS A 332 34.23 3.99 -17.23
C LYS A 332 34.10 2.65 -18.00
N LYS A 333 34.17 2.70 -19.34
CA LYS A 333 33.86 1.61 -20.28
C LYS A 333 34.33 0.19 -19.85
N GLY A 334 35.49 0.07 -19.21
CA GLY A 334 36.00 -1.24 -18.75
C GLY A 334 35.32 -1.80 -17.49
N ARG A 335 34.89 -0.94 -16.58
CA ARG A 335 34.23 -1.36 -15.33
C ARG A 335 32.72 -1.56 -15.46
N GLN A 336 32.10 -0.96 -16.45
CA GLN A 336 30.70 -1.19 -16.78
C GLN A 336 30.42 -2.64 -17.14
N ASN A 337 31.32 -3.27 -17.91
CA ASN A 337 31.19 -4.69 -18.25
C ASN A 337 31.28 -5.60 -17.01
N GLU A 338 32.16 -5.27 -16.07
CA GLU A 338 32.26 -6.02 -14.80
C GLU A 338 30.99 -5.87 -13.95
N PHE A 339 30.43 -4.66 -13.87
CA PHE A 339 29.17 -4.39 -13.19
C PHE A 339 28.02 -5.19 -13.80
N LEU A 340 27.88 -5.17 -15.13
CA LEU A 340 26.84 -5.93 -15.83
C LEU A 340 27.02 -7.44 -15.64
N LEU A 341 28.25 -7.92 -15.66
CA LEU A 341 28.57 -9.34 -15.43
C LEU A 341 28.17 -9.78 -14.00
N ARG A 342 28.49 -8.97 -12.99
CA ARG A 342 28.11 -9.25 -11.60
C ARG A 342 26.57 -9.24 -11.42
N GLY A 343 25.89 -8.25 -12.01
CA GLY A 343 24.42 -8.19 -12.01
C GLY A 343 23.81 -9.42 -12.68
N GLY A 344 24.32 -9.80 -13.85
CA GLY A 344 23.87 -10.99 -14.58
C GLY A 344 24.09 -12.29 -13.79
N ARG A 345 25.26 -12.48 -13.18
CA ARG A 345 25.56 -13.64 -12.32
C ARG A 345 24.67 -13.72 -11.09
N MET A 346 24.33 -12.57 -10.49
CA MET A 346 23.39 -12.53 -9.38
C MET A 346 22.00 -13.02 -9.82
N VAL A 347 21.47 -12.48 -10.92
CA VAL A 347 20.15 -12.87 -11.43
C VAL A 347 20.13 -14.34 -11.86
N GLU A 348 21.17 -14.82 -12.54
CA GLU A 348 21.31 -16.23 -12.91
C GLU A 348 21.33 -17.13 -11.66
N GLY A 349 22.06 -16.74 -10.62
CA GLY A 349 22.10 -17.46 -9.35
C GLY A 349 20.72 -17.56 -8.68
N VAL A 350 19.92 -16.48 -8.71
CA VAL A 350 18.55 -16.50 -8.20
C VAL A 350 17.67 -17.43 -9.03
N ILE A 351 17.73 -17.36 -10.37
CA ILE A 351 17.01 -18.24 -11.27
C ILE A 351 17.37 -19.71 -10.98
N ARG A 352 18.65 -20.01 -10.82
CA ARG A 352 19.13 -21.37 -10.49
C ARG A 352 18.58 -21.85 -9.15
N SER A 353 18.58 -20.99 -8.14
CA SER A 353 18.05 -21.33 -6.82
C SER A 353 16.56 -21.62 -6.88
N VAL A 354 15.76 -20.77 -7.56
CA VAL A 354 14.31 -20.97 -7.75
C VAL A 354 14.02 -22.19 -8.63
N ASN A 355 14.84 -22.44 -9.67
CA ASN A 355 14.70 -23.60 -10.54
C ASN A 355 14.89 -24.92 -9.79
N ASN A 356 15.79 -24.97 -8.81
CA ASN A 356 16.08 -26.16 -8.03
C ASN A 356 15.07 -26.44 -6.91
N LEU A 357 14.14 -25.53 -6.64
CA LEU A 357 13.05 -25.75 -5.69
C LEU A 357 12.03 -26.71 -6.29
N LEU A 358 11.91 -27.90 -5.67
CA LEU A 358 10.93 -28.92 -6.07
C LEU A 358 9.51 -28.56 -5.63
N GLU A 359 9.37 -27.81 -4.56
CA GLU A 359 8.09 -27.37 -4.01
C GLU A 359 8.05 -25.83 -3.92
N LYS A 360 6.84 -25.26 -3.97
CA LYS A 360 6.67 -23.85 -3.62
C LYS A 360 7.17 -23.61 -2.20
N PHE A 361 7.65 -22.42 -1.90
CA PHE A 361 8.09 -22.01 -0.57
C PHE A 361 6.98 -22.25 0.49
N HIS A 362 6.90 -23.43 1.06
CA HIS A 362 5.81 -23.80 1.97
C HIS A 362 6.00 -23.39 3.42
N GLN A 363 7.23 -23.18 3.84
CA GLN A 363 7.57 -22.98 5.25
C GLN A 363 7.98 -21.56 5.62
N SER A 364 7.94 -20.61 4.69
CA SER A 364 8.42 -19.29 4.97
C SER A 364 7.32 -18.30 5.32
N PHE A 365 7.76 -17.21 5.93
CA PHE A 365 6.88 -16.17 6.43
C PHE A 365 6.48 -15.22 5.30
N PHE A 366 5.20 -14.84 5.25
CA PHE A 366 4.67 -13.78 4.40
C PHE A 366 4.31 -12.51 5.20
N LEU A 367 4.15 -12.66 6.51
CA LEU A 367 3.81 -11.57 7.43
C LEU A 367 5.04 -11.23 8.28
N TYR A 368 5.87 -10.34 7.77
CA TYR A 368 7.11 -9.92 8.41
C TYR A 368 7.42 -8.45 8.12
N LEU A 369 8.21 -7.86 9.01
CA LEU A 369 8.81 -6.53 8.85
C LEU A 369 10.33 -6.68 8.80
N LEU A 370 10.97 -6.07 7.82
CA LEU A 370 12.43 -6.11 7.70
C LEU A 370 13.08 -5.10 8.67
N THR A 371 14.02 -5.57 9.47
CA THR A 371 14.86 -4.74 10.34
C THR A 371 16.28 -4.59 9.83
N SER A 372 16.67 -5.44 8.87
CA SER A 372 17.95 -5.46 8.19
C SER A 372 17.80 -6.31 6.92
N PRO A 373 18.72 -6.27 5.96
CA PRO A 373 18.66 -7.17 4.80
C PRO A 373 18.59 -8.66 5.14
N SER A 374 19.10 -9.03 6.32
CA SER A 374 19.16 -10.43 6.79
C SER A 374 18.39 -10.69 8.09
N LYS A 375 17.68 -9.69 8.62
CA LYS A 375 16.92 -9.82 9.87
C LYS A 375 15.49 -9.30 9.68
N PHE A 376 14.54 -9.99 10.30
CA PHE A 376 13.12 -9.64 10.23
C PHE A 376 12.44 -9.80 11.58
N VAL A 377 11.29 -9.16 11.74
CA VAL A 377 10.37 -9.35 12.86
C VAL A 377 9.13 -10.06 12.34
N SER A 378 8.81 -11.20 12.93
CA SER A 378 7.63 -11.98 12.53
C SER A 378 6.34 -11.40 13.12
N VAL A 379 5.20 -11.77 12.52
CA VAL A 379 3.85 -11.37 12.93
C VAL A 379 3.59 -11.63 14.43
N GLY A 380 4.07 -12.74 14.98
CA GLY A 380 3.87 -13.08 16.37
C GLY A 380 4.44 -12.06 17.36
N VAL A 381 5.46 -11.29 16.96
CA VAL A 381 6.08 -10.28 17.82
C VAL A 381 5.39 -8.92 17.67
N TYR A 382 5.18 -8.45 16.46
CA TYR A 382 4.63 -7.11 16.26
C TYR A 382 3.13 -7.02 16.58
N MET A 383 2.36 -8.12 16.47
CA MET A 383 0.95 -8.16 16.88
C MET A 383 0.76 -7.95 18.37
N ILE A 384 1.76 -8.32 19.22
CA ILE A 384 1.71 -8.05 20.65
C ILE A 384 1.75 -6.54 20.90
N ALA A 385 2.63 -5.81 20.21
CA ALA A 385 2.73 -4.36 20.33
C ALA A 385 1.42 -3.67 19.91
N PHE A 386 0.83 -4.10 18.81
CA PHE A 386 -0.47 -3.62 18.34
C PHE A 386 -1.58 -3.89 19.38
N ALA A 387 -1.67 -5.12 19.90
CA ALA A 387 -2.67 -5.48 20.88
C ALA A 387 -2.57 -4.62 22.14
N LEU A 388 -1.35 -4.37 22.63
CA LEU A 388 -1.11 -3.48 23.78
C LEU A 388 -1.49 -2.02 23.48
N LEU A 389 -1.24 -1.54 22.27
CA LEU A 389 -1.59 -0.19 21.84
C LEU A 389 -3.12 0.01 21.80
N VAL A 390 -3.85 -1.00 21.31
CA VAL A 390 -5.30 -0.91 21.06
C VAL A 390 -6.14 -1.32 22.27
N ALA A 391 -5.59 -2.14 23.20
CA ALA A 391 -6.27 -2.64 24.39
C ALA A 391 -6.96 -1.57 25.27
N PRO A 392 -6.43 -0.34 25.44
CA PRO A 392 -7.12 0.70 26.20
C PRO A 392 -8.49 1.10 25.63
N LEU A 393 -8.71 0.94 24.30
CA LEU A 393 -9.96 1.37 23.67
C LEU A 393 -11.19 0.65 24.24
N PRO A 394 -11.31 -0.70 24.20
CA PRO A 394 -12.49 -1.39 24.73
C PRO A 394 -12.64 -1.18 26.23
N MET A 395 -11.54 -1.07 26.98
CA MET A 395 -11.58 -0.81 28.43
C MET A 395 -12.20 0.55 28.74
N VAL A 396 -11.77 1.61 28.05
CA VAL A 396 -12.31 2.97 28.22
C VAL A 396 -13.74 3.06 27.72
N ALA A 397 -14.09 2.39 26.62
CA ALA A 397 -15.46 2.34 26.11
C ALA A 397 -16.40 1.71 27.13
N ALA A 398 -16.03 0.57 27.71
CA ALA A 398 -16.79 -0.12 28.74
C ALA A 398 -16.93 0.73 30.03
N TYR A 399 -15.85 1.39 30.45
CA TYR A 399 -15.86 2.30 31.58
C TYR A 399 -16.86 3.46 31.39
N LEU A 400 -16.76 4.16 30.26
CA LEU A 400 -17.64 5.29 29.94
C LEU A 400 -19.11 4.86 29.86
N TYR A 401 -19.38 3.69 29.30
CA TYR A 401 -20.70 3.12 29.24
C TYR A 401 -21.26 2.80 30.64
N SER A 402 -20.47 2.13 31.47
CA SER A 402 -20.84 1.78 32.83
C SER A 402 -21.06 3.02 33.73
N ASP A 403 -20.17 4.03 33.63
CA ASP A 403 -20.29 5.28 34.34
C ASP A 403 -21.56 6.06 33.99
N ALA A 404 -21.92 6.11 32.72
CA ALA A 404 -23.16 6.72 32.25
C ALA A 404 -24.41 6.01 32.82
N HIS A 405 -24.36 4.69 33.10
CA HIS A 405 -25.50 3.92 33.65
C HIS A 405 -25.58 3.95 35.15
N LYS A 406 -24.47 3.99 35.90
CA LYS A 406 -24.47 4.02 37.38
C LYS A 406 -25.24 5.19 37.96
N HIS A 407 -25.17 6.34 37.37
CA HIS A 407 -25.89 7.54 37.80
C HIS A 407 -27.40 7.48 37.56
N ASP A 408 -27.87 6.60 36.65
CA ASP A 408 -29.30 6.40 36.44
C ASP A 408 -29.91 5.62 37.61
N PHE A 409 -29.19 4.65 38.17
CA PHE A 409 -29.65 3.89 39.33
C PHE A 409 -29.69 4.73 40.62
N SER A 410 -28.78 5.69 40.83
CA SER A 410 -28.83 6.60 41.99
C SER A 410 -29.98 7.61 41.85
N SER A 411 -30.22 8.16 40.67
CA SER A 411 -31.32 9.11 40.45
C SER A 411 -32.71 8.46 40.55
N GLU A 412 -32.83 7.15 40.26
CA GLU A 412 -34.07 6.38 40.40
C GLU A 412 -34.34 6.01 41.88
N LYS A 413 -33.27 5.80 42.70
CA LYS A 413 -33.39 5.62 44.14
C LYS A 413 -33.89 6.88 44.83
N ASP A 414 -33.26 8.02 44.55
CA ASP A 414 -33.67 9.32 45.12
C ASP A 414 -35.11 9.68 44.79
N LYS A 415 -35.60 9.34 43.57
CA LYS A 415 -37.02 9.51 43.21
C LYS A 415 -37.99 8.51 43.88
N LYS A 416 -37.54 7.31 44.20
CA LYS A 416 -38.35 6.32 44.92
C LYS A 416 -38.49 6.67 46.38
N ASP A 417 -37.47 7.22 47.00
CA ASP A 417 -37.48 7.64 48.41
C ASP A 417 -38.36 8.90 48.61
N GLU A 418 -38.53 9.74 47.59
CA GLU A 418 -39.46 10.89 47.59
C GLU A 418 -40.93 10.53 47.33
N LEU A 419 -41.22 9.37 46.68
CA LEU A 419 -42.60 8.92 46.37
C LEU A 419 -43.22 7.99 47.44
N THR A 420 -42.50 7.64 48.51
CA THR A 420 -43.05 6.78 49.59
C THR A 420 -43.89 7.54 50.60
N SER A 421 -44.23 8.80 50.37
CA SER A 421 -45.10 9.61 51.26
C SER A 421 -46.50 9.95 50.77
N SER A 422 -47.06 9.21 49.81
CA SER A 422 -48.47 9.39 49.40
C SER A 422 -49.15 8.05 49.11
N PRO A 423 -50.41 7.81 49.60
CA PRO A 423 -51.03 6.51 49.46
C PRO A 423 -51.80 6.31 48.15
N ALA A 424 -51.58 5.14 47.61
CA ALA A 424 -52.47 4.30 46.78
C ALA A 424 -53.35 4.92 45.71
N SER A 425 -53.02 4.65 44.45
CA SER A 425 -53.99 4.23 43.44
C SER A 425 -53.37 3.06 42.61
N VAL A 426 -54.13 1.98 42.62
CA VAL A 426 -53.88 0.77 41.83
C VAL A 426 -54.24 1.10 40.37
N ASP A 427 -53.25 1.02 39.48
CA ASP A 427 -53.50 0.83 38.04
C ASP A 427 -52.24 0.25 37.38
N ASP A 428 -52.49 -0.77 36.58
CA ASP A 428 -51.74 -1.53 35.59
C ASP A 428 -50.18 -1.45 35.55
N PRO A 429 -49.50 -2.60 35.41
CA PRO A 429 -48.08 -2.65 35.11
C PRO A 429 -47.85 -2.28 33.64
N ALA A 430 -47.83 -0.98 33.35
CA ALA A 430 -47.26 -0.50 32.09
C ALA A 430 -45.79 -0.97 32.03
N ILE A 431 -45.51 -1.89 31.13
CA ILE A 431 -44.17 -2.33 30.78
C ILE A 431 -43.44 -1.08 30.28
N THR A 432 -42.75 -0.38 31.17
CA THR A 432 -41.87 0.73 30.83
C THR A 432 -40.71 0.14 30.04
N PHE A 433 -40.81 0.22 28.70
CA PHE A 433 -39.69 -0.05 27.82
C PHE A 433 -38.51 0.85 28.24
N LYS A 434 -37.53 0.25 28.88
CA LYS A 434 -36.29 0.90 29.30
C LYS A 434 -35.65 1.55 28.06
N SER A 435 -35.76 2.88 27.92
CA SER A 435 -35.28 3.58 26.72
C SER A 435 -33.78 3.35 26.57
N TRP A 436 -33.35 2.85 25.43
CA TRP A 436 -31.95 2.54 25.14
C TRP A 436 -31.18 3.85 24.92
N LYS A 437 -30.68 4.44 26.00
CA LYS A 437 -29.99 5.75 26.00
C LYS A 437 -28.75 5.83 25.12
N TRP A 438 -28.15 4.70 24.76
CA TRP A 438 -27.03 4.66 23.79
C TRP A 438 -27.48 4.78 22.33
N LEU A 439 -28.77 4.57 22.02
CA LEU A 439 -29.29 4.55 20.66
C LEU A 439 -29.10 5.88 19.92
N PRO A 440 -29.29 7.07 20.51
CA PRO A 440 -28.97 8.35 19.86
C PRO A 440 -27.49 8.48 19.50
N ALA A 441 -26.59 8.07 20.39
CA ALA A 441 -25.15 8.06 20.13
C ALA A 441 -24.79 7.11 18.96
N ALA A 442 -25.35 5.89 18.97
CA ALA A 442 -25.17 4.93 17.88
C ALA A 442 -25.70 5.44 16.54
N LYS A 443 -26.86 6.11 16.55
CA LYS A 443 -27.40 6.76 15.33
C LYS A 443 -26.45 7.82 14.79
N THR A 444 -25.90 8.67 15.65
CA THR A 444 -24.93 9.70 15.25
C THR A 444 -23.68 9.07 14.62
N VAL A 445 -23.13 8.03 15.25
CA VAL A 445 -21.97 7.30 14.71
C VAL A 445 -22.31 6.65 13.38
N LEU A 446 -23.47 5.99 13.26
CA LEU A 446 -23.93 5.38 12.01
C LEU A 446 -24.09 6.42 10.88
N VAL A 447 -24.67 7.58 11.18
CA VAL A 447 -24.85 8.66 10.20
C VAL A 447 -23.51 9.17 9.68
N VAL A 448 -22.52 9.34 10.55
CA VAL A 448 -21.18 9.77 10.14
C VAL A 448 -20.47 8.68 9.31
N HIS A 449 -20.66 7.41 9.63
CA HIS A 449 -20.12 6.32 8.81
C HIS A 449 -20.84 6.21 7.45
N LEU A 450 -22.15 6.41 7.39
CA LEU A 450 -22.88 6.49 6.12
C LEU A 450 -22.45 7.69 5.28
N TRP A 451 -22.20 8.84 5.91
CA TRP A 451 -21.60 9.99 5.23
C TRP A 451 -20.23 9.64 4.63
N SER A 452 -19.44 8.85 5.33
CA SER A 452 -18.10 8.45 4.83
C SER A 452 -18.17 7.64 3.53
N VAL A 453 -19.25 6.89 3.29
CA VAL A 453 -19.50 6.22 2.01
C VAL A 453 -19.62 7.25 0.88
N ILE A 454 -20.33 8.35 1.12
CA ILE A 454 -20.43 9.45 0.15
C ILE A 454 -19.05 10.03 -0.14
N VAL A 455 -18.27 10.30 0.92
CA VAL A 455 -16.90 10.84 0.80
C VAL A 455 -15.98 9.89 0.01
N THR A 456 -16.15 8.59 0.18
CA THR A 456 -15.42 7.55 -0.56
C THR A 456 -15.67 7.63 -2.08
N LEU A 457 -16.87 8.01 -2.48
CA LEU A 457 -17.28 8.12 -3.90
C LEU A 457 -16.98 9.48 -4.52
N LEU A 458 -16.79 10.55 -3.73
CA LEU A 458 -16.53 11.90 -4.25
C LEU A 458 -15.37 11.99 -5.24
N PRO A 459 -14.21 11.29 -5.04
CA PRO A 459 -13.11 11.35 -5.99
C PRO A 459 -13.46 10.91 -7.41
N TYR A 460 -14.41 10.01 -7.58
CA TYR A 460 -14.90 9.64 -8.90
C TYR A 460 -15.49 10.86 -9.65
N PHE A 461 -16.36 11.62 -9.01
CA PHE A 461 -16.99 12.81 -9.61
C PHE A 461 -15.98 13.94 -9.84
N ILE A 462 -15.05 14.13 -8.89
CA ILE A 462 -13.98 15.14 -9.01
C ILE A 462 -13.03 14.79 -10.15
N GLY A 463 -12.71 13.50 -10.32
CA GLY A 463 -11.83 13.02 -11.37
C GLY A 463 -12.38 13.20 -12.80
N GLN A 464 -13.71 13.39 -12.95
CA GLN A 464 -14.33 13.68 -14.24
C GLN A 464 -14.12 15.13 -14.71
N ILE A 465 -13.66 16.02 -13.81
CA ILE A 465 -13.45 17.44 -14.16
C ILE A 465 -12.13 17.57 -14.92
N PRO A 466 -12.13 18.01 -16.18
CA PRO A 466 -10.91 18.10 -16.99
C PRO A 466 -9.98 19.21 -16.47
N ASN A 467 -8.68 19.01 -16.61
CA ASN A 467 -7.61 20.00 -16.35
C ASN A 467 -7.49 20.47 -14.90
N CYS A 468 -8.00 19.73 -13.91
CA CYS A 468 -7.79 20.04 -12.50
C CYS A 468 -6.42 19.56 -12.00
N THR A 469 -5.75 20.38 -11.21
CA THR A 469 -4.51 19.99 -10.54
C THR A 469 -4.80 19.14 -9.29
N PRO A 470 -3.88 18.25 -8.86
CA PRO A 470 -4.07 17.44 -7.64
C PRO A 470 -4.38 18.26 -6.38
N LYS A 471 -3.83 19.49 -6.28
CA LYS A 471 -4.14 20.42 -5.18
C LYS A 471 -5.60 20.87 -5.19
N ASN A 472 -6.10 21.25 -6.38
CA ASN A 472 -7.48 21.68 -6.53
C ASN A 472 -8.46 20.53 -6.30
N ASN A 473 -8.12 19.33 -6.74
CA ASN A 473 -8.91 18.13 -6.50
C ASN A 473 -9.03 17.83 -4.99
N LEU A 474 -7.92 17.92 -4.26
CA LEU A 474 -7.92 17.76 -2.80
C LEU A 474 -8.78 18.84 -2.12
N LEU A 475 -8.64 20.10 -2.52
CA LEU A 475 -9.44 21.19 -1.97
C LEU A 475 -10.94 20.97 -2.23
N MET A 476 -11.32 20.59 -3.45
CA MET A 476 -12.69 20.27 -3.79
C MET A 476 -13.23 19.08 -2.98
N TRP A 477 -12.43 18.03 -2.81
CA TRP A 477 -12.80 16.89 -1.98
C TRP A 477 -13.06 17.29 -0.53
N VAL A 478 -12.20 18.12 0.08
CA VAL A 478 -12.39 18.63 1.45
C VAL A 478 -13.66 19.47 1.55
N LEU A 479 -13.85 20.43 0.62
CA LEU A 479 -15.04 21.33 0.63
C LEU A 479 -16.34 20.56 0.41
N LEU A 480 -16.39 19.65 -0.56
CA LEU A 480 -17.59 18.84 -0.82
C LEU A 480 -17.87 17.87 0.34
N SER A 481 -16.85 17.32 0.96
CA SER A 481 -17.01 16.48 2.15
C SER A 481 -17.57 17.26 3.33
N ALA A 482 -17.08 18.47 3.58
CA ALA A 482 -17.59 19.35 4.64
C ALA A 482 -19.03 19.79 4.35
N PHE A 483 -19.32 20.17 3.10
CA PHE A 483 -20.67 20.57 2.67
C PHE A 483 -21.66 19.40 2.77
N SER A 484 -21.30 18.21 2.33
CA SER A 484 -22.17 17.02 2.41
C SER A 484 -22.44 16.61 3.87
N LEU A 485 -21.48 16.77 4.78
CA LEU A 485 -21.67 16.54 6.21
C LEU A 485 -22.64 17.56 6.81
N LEU A 486 -22.50 18.84 6.45
CA LEU A 486 -23.40 19.90 6.91
C LEU A 486 -24.82 19.68 6.37
N ALA A 487 -24.96 19.36 5.09
CA ALA A 487 -26.25 19.05 4.47
C ALA A 487 -26.92 17.83 5.13
N LEU A 488 -26.16 16.77 5.38
CA LEU A 488 -26.70 15.58 6.05
C LEU A 488 -27.16 15.90 7.48
N ARG A 489 -26.39 16.72 8.20
CA ARG A 489 -26.74 17.18 9.54
C ARG A 489 -28.02 18.03 9.53
N THR A 490 -28.22 18.92 8.56
CA THR A 490 -29.43 19.75 8.47
C THR A 490 -30.66 18.90 8.11
N ILE A 491 -30.54 17.94 7.19
CA ILE A 491 -31.63 17.03 6.79
C ILE A 491 -32.05 16.13 7.95
N LEU A 492 -31.08 15.52 8.65
CA LEU A 492 -31.38 14.63 9.78
C LEU A 492 -31.63 15.37 11.08
N GLY A 493 -31.06 16.56 11.28
CA GLY A 493 -31.25 17.39 12.46
C GLY A 493 -32.66 17.99 12.58
N SER A 494 -33.36 18.23 11.46
CA SER A 494 -34.76 18.68 11.48
C SER A 494 -35.71 17.61 12.04
N SER A 495 -35.36 16.35 11.98
CA SER A 495 -36.12 15.23 12.59
C SER A 495 -35.75 14.98 14.06
N PHE A 496 -34.72 15.67 14.60
CA PHE A 496 -34.15 15.42 15.94
C PHE A 496 -34.48 16.48 17.00
N SER A 497 -35.25 17.54 16.64
CA SER A 497 -35.46 18.69 17.53
C SER A 497 -36.63 18.57 18.49
N VAL A 498 -37.14 17.40 18.78
CA VAL A 498 -38.26 17.21 19.72
C VAL A 498 -37.87 16.24 20.85
N ILE A 499 -36.91 16.60 21.69
CA ILE A 499 -36.85 16.08 23.07
C ILE A 499 -36.23 17.17 23.97
N SER A 500 -37.01 17.54 24.97
CA SER A 500 -36.80 18.55 25.98
C SER A 500 -35.39 18.55 26.65
N ILE A 501 -34.88 19.70 26.71
CA ILE A 501 -33.60 20.23 27.17
C ILE A 501 -33.63 20.36 28.70
N SER A 502 -32.62 19.89 29.40
CA SER A 502 -31.84 20.63 30.40
C SER A 502 -31.05 19.82 31.42
N GLN A 503 -31.29 18.53 31.62
CA GLN A 503 -30.43 17.72 32.54
C GLN A 503 -29.74 16.51 31.90
N LEU A 504 -30.13 16.07 30.68
CA LEU A 504 -29.54 14.93 29.95
C LEU A 504 -28.20 15.29 29.26
N GLN A 505 -27.96 16.56 29.00
CA GLN A 505 -26.87 17.05 28.14
C GLN A 505 -25.46 16.76 28.65
N LYS A 506 -25.27 16.60 29.97
CA LYS A 506 -23.95 16.47 30.58
C LYS A 506 -23.24 15.13 30.33
N LYS A 507 -23.95 14.08 29.83
CA LYS A 507 -23.45 12.71 29.66
C LYS A 507 -23.55 12.15 28.25
N GLU A 508 -24.23 12.83 27.36
CA GLU A 508 -24.40 12.38 25.97
C GLU A 508 -23.07 12.24 25.24
N TRP A 509 -22.11 13.14 25.50
CA TRP A 509 -20.77 13.05 24.92
C TRP A 509 -19.99 11.81 25.38
N ALA A 510 -20.20 11.31 26.61
CA ALA A 510 -19.53 10.12 27.12
C ALA A 510 -20.01 8.84 26.42
N LEU A 511 -21.35 8.74 26.22
CA LEU A 511 -21.93 7.65 25.44
C LEU A 511 -21.52 7.72 23.96
N LEU A 512 -21.53 8.91 23.36
CA LEU A 512 -21.04 9.10 22.01
C LEU A 512 -19.57 8.69 21.88
N LYS A 513 -18.73 9.09 22.83
CA LYS A 513 -17.32 8.70 22.89
C LYS A 513 -17.16 7.19 23.04
N SER A 514 -17.94 6.54 23.89
CA SER A 514 -17.91 5.07 24.08
C SER A 514 -18.22 4.34 22.77
N VAL A 515 -19.27 4.72 22.05
CA VAL A 515 -19.65 4.11 20.77
C VAL A 515 -18.61 4.40 19.68
N THR A 516 -18.09 5.63 19.62
CA THR A 516 -17.01 6.01 18.69
C THR A 516 -15.74 5.18 18.90
N ILE A 517 -15.30 5.02 20.16
CA ILE A 517 -14.14 4.19 20.50
C ILE A 517 -14.37 2.72 20.11
N SER A 518 -15.58 2.20 20.32
CA SER A 518 -15.92 0.83 19.93
C SER A 518 -15.85 0.65 18.41
N ALA A 519 -16.38 1.62 17.63
CA ALA A 519 -16.28 1.59 16.17
C ALA A 519 -14.83 1.68 15.69
N ALA A 520 -14.02 2.57 16.30
CA ALA A 520 -12.60 2.70 16.00
C ALA A 520 -11.82 1.39 16.28
N PHE A 521 -12.10 0.75 17.43
CA PHE A 521 -11.50 -0.52 17.81
C PHE A 521 -11.81 -1.62 16.77
N ILE A 522 -13.08 -1.77 16.40
CA ILE A 522 -13.51 -2.75 15.41
C ILE A 522 -12.82 -2.48 14.06
N GLY A 523 -12.81 -1.22 13.60
CA GLY A 523 -12.18 -0.83 12.34
C GLY A 523 -10.68 -1.10 12.32
N LEU A 524 -9.96 -0.83 13.42
CA LEU A 524 -8.52 -1.13 13.56
C LEU A 524 -8.26 -2.63 13.55
N CYS A 525 -9.07 -3.42 14.27
CA CYS A 525 -8.95 -4.88 14.29
C CYS A 525 -9.19 -5.49 12.89
N LEU A 526 -10.22 -5.04 12.17
CA LEU A 526 -10.49 -5.50 10.81
C LEU A 526 -9.34 -5.14 9.87
N MET A 527 -8.82 -3.90 9.97
CA MET A 527 -7.71 -3.47 9.12
C MET A 527 -6.41 -4.23 9.45
N SER A 528 -6.18 -4.61 10.71
CA SER A 528 -4.97 -5.36 11.10
C SER A 528 -4.88 -6.75 10.45
N VAL A 529 -6.00 -7.33 10.04
CA VAL A 529 -6.05 -8.60 9.31
C VAL A 529 -5.68 -8.41 7.84
N ILE A 530 -6.06 -7.28 7.23
CA ILE A 530 -5.86 -7.02 5.79
C ILE A 530 -4.48 -6.38 5.56
N ASN A 531 -4.19 -5.29 6.26
CA ASN A 531 -2.90 -4.58 6.22
C ASN A 531 -2.53 -4.14 7.63
N PHE A 532 -1.71 -4.94 8.27
CA PHE A 532 -1.24 -4.70 9.64
C PHE A 532 -0.55 -3.35 9.77
N ALA A 533 0.32 -2.99 8.84
CA ALA A 533 1.11 -1.76 8.92
C ALA A 533 0.22 -0.50 8.87
N THR A 534 -0.84 -0.51 8.04
CA THR A 534 -1.83 0.57 8.02
C THR A 534 -2.59 0.64 9.35
N ALA A 535 -2.96 -0.52 9.93
CA ALA A 535 -3.64 -0.56 11.22
C ALA A 535 -2.76 -0.03 12.35
N GLU A 536 -1.48 -0.38 12.38
CA GLU A 536 -0.52 0.08 13.38
C GLU A 536 -0.30 1.60 13.32
N ILE A 537 -0.01 2.14 12.12
CA ILE A 537 0.13 3.61 11.95
C ILE A 537 -1.19 4.31 12.26
N GLY A 538 -2.31 3.74 11.82
CA GLY A 538 -3.64 4.26 12.14
C GLY A 538 -3.93 4.24 13.64
N ALA A 539 -3.54 3.18 14.35
CA ALA A 539 -3.70 3.09 15.79
C ALA A 539 -2.86 4.14 16.53
N LEU A 540 -1.62 4.40 16.09
CA LEU A 540 -0.77 5.45 16.66
C LEU A 540 -1.43 6.84 16.57
N LEU A 541 -2.29 7.09 15.59
CA LEU A 541 -3.02 8.35 15.41
C LEU A 541 -4.38 8.33 16.13
N ILE A 542 -5.20 7.28 15.91
CA ILE A 542 -6.57 7.20 16.39
C ILE A 542 -6.65 6.94 17.89
N VAL A 543 -5.81 6.07 18.43
CA VAL A 543 -5.89 5.69 19.85
C VAL A 543 -5.71 6.89 20.79
N PRO A 544 -4.60 7.69 20.68
CA PRO A 544 -4.44 8.85 21.54
C PRO A 544 -5.55 9.90 21.31
N MET A 545 -5.98 10.09 20.07
CA MET A 545 -7.07 11.02 19.74
C MET A 545 -8.39 10.59 20.40
N CYS A 546 -8.77 9.32 20.31
CA CYS A 546 -9.97 8.78 20.93
C CYS A 546 -9.92 8.84 22.46
N LEU A 547 -8.78 8.52 23.08
CA LEU A 547 -8.63 8.53 24.53
C LEU A 547 -8.67 9.95 25.10
N MET A 548 -8.00 10.91 24.43
CA MET A 548 -7.87 12.30 24.89
C MET A 548 -9.10 13.15 24.61
N ALA A 549 -9.92 12.82 23.60
CA ALA A 549 -11.08 13.61 23.18
C ALA A 549 -12.05 13.86 24.34
N THR A 550 -12.19 15.13 24.74
CA THR A 550 -13.13 15.61 25.78
C THR A 550 -13.61 17.00 25.38
N PRO A 551 -14.85 17.41 25.73
CA PRO A 551 -15.37 18.73 25.39
C PRO A 551 -14.45 19.86 25.90
N LEU A 552 -14.02 20.74 24.99
CA LEU A 552 -13.05 21.82 25.29
C LEU A 552 -13.55 22.81 26.34
N ARG A 553 -14.87 23.02 26.45
CA ARG A 553 -15.46 23.95 27.44
C ARG A 553 -15.20 23.58 28.88
N PHE A 554 -15.08 22.30 29.21
CA PHE A 554 -14.71 21.86 30.56
C PHE A 554 -13.31 22.33 30.91
N ASP A 555 -12.40 22.26 29.95
CA ASP A 555 -11.00 22.62 30.15
C ASP A 555 -10.79 24.13 30.24
N VAL A 556 -11.47 24.92 29.40
CA VAL A 556 -11.37 26.39 29.40
C VAL A 556 -11.90 27.00 30.70
N LYS A 557 -12.95 26.43 31.30
CA LYS A 557 -13.52 26.91 32.57
C LYS A 557 -12.59 26.64 33.78
N ALA A 558 -11.80 25.57 33.73
CA ALA A 558 -10.99 25.13 34.87
C ALA A 558 -9.72 25.97 35.10
N ARG A 559 -9.24 26.76 34.12
CA ARG A 559 -8.04 27.61 34.15
C ARG A 559 -6.79 27.00 34.81
N SER A 560 -6.72 25.69 34.88
CA SER A 560 -5.61 24.92 35.40
C SER A 560 -4.57 24.68 34.32
N LEU A 561 -3.28 24.64 34.67
CA LEU A 561 -2.20 24.26 33.74
C LEU A 561 -2.47 22.91 33.07
N ARG A 562 -2.97 21.93 33.83
CA ARG A 562 -3.37 20.62 33.32
C ARG A 562 -4.47 20.70 32.25
N SER A 563 -5.42 21.61 32.43
CA SER A 563 -6.50 21.84 31.47
C SER A 563 -5.99 22.48 30.18
N ILE A 564 -5.10 23.48 30.30
CA ILE A 564 -4.48 24.14 29.13
C ILE A 564 -3.67 23.12 28.33
N THR A 565 -2.85 22.30 29.02
CA THR A 565 -2.06 21.25 28.35
C THR A 565 -2.95 20.25 27.63
N ARG A 566 -4.04 19.79 28.26
CA ARG A 566 -5.00 18.85 27.63
C ARG A 566 -5.69 19.46 26.41
N THR A 567 -6.10 20.73 26.48
CA THR A 567 -6.67 21.46 25.34
C THR A 567 -5.67 21.56 24.19
N ALA A 568 -4.42 21.93 24.48
CA ALA A 568 -3.36 22.01 23.48
C ALA A 568 -3.10 20.64 22.84
N CYS A 569 -2.99 19.58 23.63
CA CYS A 569 -2.83 18.21 23.13
C CYS A 569 -4.01 17.78 22.22
N ASN A 570 -5.25 18.06 22.62
CA ASN A 570 -6.43 17.74 21.82
C ASN A 570 -6.44 18.49 20.48
N LEU A 571 -6.04 19.75 20.44
CA LEU A 571 -5.96 20.53 19.20
C LEU A 571 -4.85 20.02 18.29
N VAL A 572 -3.68 19.69 18.85
CA VAL A 572 -2.57 19.08 18.09
C VAL A 572 -3.00 17.72 17.51
N LEU A 573 -3.62 16.86 18.33
CA LEU A 573 -4.11 15.55 17.89
C LEU A 573 -5.20 15.67 16.82
N ALA A 574 -6.10 16.65 16.93
CA ALA A 574 -7.11 16.90 15.91
C ALA A 574 -6.47 17.36 14.58
N PHE A 575 -5.41 18.17 14.63
CA PHE A 575 -4.69 18.62 13.44
C PHE A 575 -3.89 17.48 12.80
N VAL A 576 -3.09 16.78 13.59
CA VAL A 576 -2.24 15.65 13.13
C VAL A 576 -3.07 14.45 12.70
N GLY A 577 -4.20 14.19 13.38
CA GLY A 577 -5.10 13.08 13.08
C GLY A 577 -5.94 13.27 11.81
N PHE A 578 -5.98 14.47 11.21
CA PHE A 578 -6.68 14.67 9.93
C PHE A 578 -5.96 13.90 8.81
N PRO A 579 -6.63 12.98 8.06
CA PRO A 579 -5.94 12.06 7.16
C PRO A 579 -4.98 12.71 6.16
N PRO A 580 -5.33 13.81 5.44
CA PRO A 580 -4.38 14.49 4.56
C PRO A 580 -3.15 15.03 5.31
N THR A 581 -3.34 15.63 6.48
CA THR A 581 -2.24 16.18 7.30
C THR A 581 -1.34 15.05 7.80
N ALA A 582 -1.94 13.96 8.31
CA ALA A 582 -1.23 12.78 8.77
C ALA A 582 -0.32 12.20 7.67
N TYR A 583 -0.86 12.02 6.47
CA TYR A 583 -0.09 11.52 5.33
C TYR A 583 1.06 12.46 4.95
N LEU A 584 0.81 13.77 4.86
CA LEU A 584 1.85 14.74 4.48
C LEU A 584 2.97 14.82 5.53
N LEU A 585 2.61 14.77 6.82
CA LEU A 585 3.59 14.74 7.91
C LEU A 585 4.42 13.44 7.89
N LEU A 586 3.79 12.29 7.66
CA LEU A 586 4.50 11.02 7.52
C LEU A 586 5.41 11.05 6.30
N LYS A 587 4.93 11.54 5.15
CA LYS A 587 5.74 11.66 3.94
C LYS A 587 6.95 12.56 4.15
N ASP A 588 6.79 13.69 4.83
CA ASP A 588 7.88 14.60 5.17
C ASP A 588 8.91 13.95 6.10
N LEU A 589 8.42 13.24 7.11
CA LEU A 589 9.27 12.51 8.06
C LEU A 589 10.13 11.44 7.38
N PHE A 590 9.58 10.70 6.41
CA PHE A 590 10.26 9.60 5.72
C PHE A 590 11.01 10.03 4.45
N GLY A 591 10.52 11.04 3.73
CA GLY A 591 11.09 11.53 2.46
C GLY A 591 12.05 12.70 2.59
N GLY A 592 12.15 13.33 3.77
CA GLY A 592 12.98 14.51 4.04
C GLY A 592 12.30 15.84 3.71
N PHE A 593 12.73 16.88 4.44
CA PHE A 593 12.17 18.23 4.35
C PHE A 593 12.31 18.83 2.94
N GLY A 594 11.21 19.32 2.39
CA GLY A 594 11.18 20.07 1.14
C GLY A 594 10.68 19.34 -0.10
N SER A 595 10.42 18.02 -0.03
CA SER A 595 9.88 17.25 -1.16
C SER A 595 8.35 17.13 -1.17
N VAL A 596 7.66 17.65 -0.15
CA VAL A 596 6.22 17.41 0.08
C VAL A 596 5.37 18.49 -0.58
N ASN A 597 4.43 18.07 -1.39
CA ASN A 597 3.42 18.92 -2.02
C ASN A 597 2.03 18.55 -1.49
N VAL A 598 1.16 19.54 -1.29
CA VAL A 598 -0.22 19.32 -0.81
C VAL A 598 -1.01 18.37 -1.72
N GLY A 599 -0.73 18.38 -3.04
CA GLY A 599 -1.36 17.46 -3.99
C GLY A 599 -0.95 15.99 -3.86
N ASP A 600 0.10 15.69 -3.09
CA ASP A 600 0.63 14.33 -2.97
C ASP A 600 -0.36 13.37 -2.29
N PHE A 601 -1.18 13.87 -1.37
CA PHE A 601 -2.25 13.09 -0.78
C PHE A 601 -3.27 12.63 -1.84
N TRP A 602 -3.63 13.51 -2.78
CA TRP A 602 -4.52 13.14 -3.87
C TRP A 602 -3.93 12.08 -4.79
N ASN A 603 -2.66 12.25 -5.16
CA ASN A 603 -1.95 11.27 -5.99
C ASN A 603 -1.85 9.91 -5.28
N TRP A 604 -1.60 9.91 -3.97
CA TRP A 604 -1.60 8.67 -3.17
C TRP A 604 -2.99 8.03 -3.11
N ALA A 605 -4.06 8.80 -2.85
CA ALA A 605 -5.43 8.31 -2.84
C ALA A 605 -5.83 7.71 -4.20
N GLU A 606 -5.42 8.34 -5.31
CA GLU A 606 -5.59 7.81 -6.66
C GLU A 606 -4.86 6.48 -6.86
N SER A 607 -3.62 6.39 -6.39
CA SER A 607 -2.85 5.14 -6.44
C SER A 607 -3.49 4.03 -5.62
N LEU A 608 -3.97 4.33 -4.40
CA LEU A 608 -4.69 3.39 -3.56
C LEU A 608 -5.95 2.84 -4.26
N TRP A 609 -6.65 3.69 -4.99
CA TRP A 609 -7.83 3.30 -5.75
C TRP A 609 -7.49 2.36 -6.91
N VAL A 610 -6.48 2.72 -7.70
CA VAL A 610 -6.01 1.90 -8.84
C VAL A 610 -5.60 0.50 -8.39
N TRP A 611 -5.00 0.39 -7.19
CA TRP A 611 -4.53 -0.88 -6.63
C TRP A 611 -5.56 -1.62 -5.77
N ASN A 612 -6.82 -1.20 -5.75
CA ASN A 612 -7.86 -1.77 -4.89
C ASN A 612 -7.41 -1.92 -3.43
N SER A 613 -6.63 -0.96 -2.94
CA SER A 613 -6.05 -1.04 -1.61
C SER A 613 -7.09 -0.80 -0.53
N ALA A 614 -7.20 -1.73 0.41
CA ALA A 614 -8.06 -1.59 1.59
C ALA A 614 -7.66 -0.39 2.46
N THR A 615 -6.42 0.11 2.32
CA THR A 615 -5.96 1.34 2.98
C THR A 615 -6.82 2.54 2.58
N TYR A 616 -7.31 2.60 1.32
CA TYR A 616 -8.24 3.65 0.90
C TYR A 616 -9.55 3.61 1.68
N LEU A 617 -10.15 2.42 1.77
CA LEU A 617 -11.40 2.23 2.54
C LEU A 617 -11.18 2.52 4.02
N TYR A 618 -10.05 2.09 4.59
CA TYR A 618 -9.70 2.41 5.97
C TYR A 618 -9.62 3.93 6.21
N VAL A 619 -8.92 4.66 5.36
CA VAL A 619 -8.78 6.12 5.48
C VAL A 619 -10.14 6.82 5.40
N CYS A 620 -10.99 6.44 4.44
CA CYS A 620 -12.28 7.08 4.21
C CYS A 620 -13.37 6.61 5.17
N MET A 621 -13.45 5.30 5.50
CA MET A 621 -14.59 4.71 6.23
C MET A 621 -14.31 4.43 7.72
N VAL A 622 -13.04 4.45 8.15
CA VAL A 622 -12.66 4.24 9.56
C VAL A 622 -12.00 5.48 10.12
N HIS A 623 -10.86 5.89 9.55
CA HIS A 623 -10.05 6.98 10.10
C HIS A 623 -10.80 8.32 10.05
N LEU A 624 -11.30 8.73 8.89
CA LEU A 624 -11.99 10.01 8.70
C LEU A 624 -13.27 10.13 9.55
N PRO A 625 -14.18 9.14 9.61
CA PRO A 625 -15.34 9.19 10.50
C PRO A 625 -14.95 9.29 11.98
N CYS A 626 -13.98 8.50 12.43
CA CYS A 626 -13.49 8.57 13.80
C CYS A 626 -12.91 9.95 14.12
N TRP A 627 -12.15 10.54 13.20
CA TRP A 627 -11.63 11.90 13.33
C TRP A 627 -12.77 12.92 13.46
N VAL A 628 -13.77 12.87 12.57
CA VAL A 628 -14.95 13.77 12.60
C VAL A 628 -15.68 13.64 13.93
N LEU A 629 -15.91 12.41 14.41
CA LEU A 629 -16.59 12.18 15.68
C LEU A 629 -15.79 12.69 16.88
N CYS A 630 -14.46 12.53 16.88
CA CYS A 630 -13.61 13.11 17.92
C CYS A 630 -13.64 14.63 17.91
N VAL A 631 -13.57 15.27 16.72
CA VAL A 631 -13.74 16.72 16.59
C VAL A 631 -15.13 17.18 17.07
N TYR A 632 -16.17 16.42 16.74
CA TYR A 632 -17.53 16.69 17.22
C TYR A 632 -17.62 16.61 18.74
N ILE A 633 -16.97 15.64 19.38
CA ILE A 633 -16.88 15.53 20.87
C ILE A 633 -16.14 16.73 21.45
N LEU A 634 -15.03 17.17 20.83
CA LEU A 634 -14.26 18.34 21.26
C LEU A 634 -15.11 19.62 21.23
N LEU A 635 -15.93 19.79 20.21
CA LEU A 635 -16.79 20.97 19.99
C LEU A 635 -18.15 20.85 20.69
N HIS A 636 -18.42 19.75 21.40
CA HIS A 636 -19.72 19.52 22.02
C HIS A 636 -20.08 20.60 23.04
N HIS A 637 -21.26 21.16 22.90
CA HIS A 637 -21.80 22.16 23.85
C HIS A 637 -22.36 21.43 25.09
N CYS A 638 -21.63 21.45 26.18
CA CYS A 638 -22.08 20.97 27.50
C CYS A 638 -22.67 22.10 28.34
#